data_33f04fd6db67cbfd95037d43fc6995c7
#
_entry.id   33f04fd6db67cbfd95037d43fc6995c7
#
_cell.length_a   1.000
_cell.length_b   1.000
_cell.length_c   1.000
_cell.angle_alpha   90.00
_cell.angle_beta   90.00
_cell.angle_gamma   90.00
#
_symmetry.space_group_name_H-M   'P 1'
#
loop_
_entity.id
_entity.type
_entity.pdbx_description
1 polymer ?
#
loop_
_entity_poly.entity_id
_entity_poly.type
_entity_poly.pdbx_seq_one_letter_code
_entity_poly.pdbx_strand_id
1 'polypeptide(L)'
;MERLLDYFRPENYQLELRINKETEAVQGHVLIKGEKVGPTIKLHAKNLKITAVTVNGELKPTRQFEDILEILELDTLAENQLQIDLKYHFKLNSNMEGVYLSTYEFEGKTERIVSTQFESHYAREAFPCVDEPEAKATFDLKIIDTDATDTILSNMPIKTERVLEYNSVDPDQSPAQGVSLNATVRRKIVEFETTPKMSTYLLAFVLGHFHKISAKSIHGVEVSTYAALNQPKSMLKFPNQIALETLDFYDDLFDMPYPLPKLDQVAIPDFESGAMENWGLVTYREACLLADQNTPKADREYIATVIAHELSHQWFGNLVTMKWWDNLWLNESFANMMQYYAIDHLRPEWKIWQDFFTDDCLAALSRDALTGVQSVQQPVHDPAEIATLFDSAIVYAKGARLMFMLMRLMGERSFFAGLKTYFKKHQYSNTTGDDLWEALAPHADFDIKEFMDAWILQPGYPMLTDSVQQRFLLSGATDETKWPLPKITDDMSGHYLINLSGPEFTEKLKNFEKLDLEQKLRLLIDRHLLSRTPIVSTGSLMDLLPKFKYERSEPIFSIVAGIMNSLKVFAAPDTEYYVKLQQYIYSIIEDNLIRLGTKPRHNEDTNDTKLRSLVLSFALYAEDTATTSALAKEWRDDLGAINPEIRSAVIEAKFKQEKEANFDWILAQYQTEANPTIKSDLLACLTTAKTPKNIKKLLDLLEQPAIVRPQDHIYLYASLLANFWTTEQTFAWCYSHWDYIYTLTSDKSMDDYVRVTAARVRTMAESDRFFNFFDLKKDDPSLRRSIDVAHTDIAARLRWIHDDTAAVQARLKDF
;
A
#
# COMPACT_ATOMS: atom_id res chain seq x y z
N MET A 1 4.68 8.07 -25.78
CA MET A 1 4.11 9.21 -25.04
C MET A 1 4.98 10.45 -25.23
N GLU A 2 4.36 11.64 -25.41
CA GLU A 2 5.07 12.91 -25.53
C GLU A 2 5.58 13.35 -24.14
N ARG A 3 6.86 13.74 -24.06
CA ARG A 3 7.47 14.27 -22.83
C ARG A 3 7.46 15.78 -22.86
N LEU A 4 6.84 16.42 -21.87
CA LEU A 4 6.74 17.89 -21.86
C LEU A 4 8.05 18.56 -21.48
N LEU A 5 8.96 17.84 -20.83
CA LEU A 5 10.32 18.28 -20.54
C LEU A 5 11.12 18.61 -21.84
N ASP A 6 10.72 18.05 -23.00
CA ASP A 6 11.31 18.36 -24.30
C ASP A 6 10.86 19.71 -24.87
N TYR A 7 9.83 20.32 -24.27
CA TYR A 7 9.31 21.63 -24.66
C TYR A 7 9.71 22.74 -23.68
N PHE A 8 9.67 22.41 -22.36
CA PHE A 8 10.00 23.38 -21.32
C PHE A 8 10.64 22.70 -20.12
N ARG A 9 11.76 23.25 -19.64
CA ARG A 9 12.48 22.78 -18.44
C ARG A 9 12.28 23.74 -17.29
N PRO A 10 11.43 23.41 -16.30
CA PRO A 10 11.22 24.25 -15.15
C PRO A 10 12.45 24.25 -14.22
N GLU A 11 12.73 25.40 -13.61
CA GLU A 11 13.79 25.57 -12.61
C GLU A 11 13.21 25.95 -11.24
N ASN A 12 12.13 26.76 -11.24
CA ASN A 12 11.49 27.24 -10.01
C ASN A 12 9.99 27.49 -10.23
N TYR A 13 9.18 27.08 -9.28
CA TYR A 13 7.75 27.37 -9.17
C TYR A 13 7.51 28.25 -7.95
N GLN A 14 6.94 29.46 -8.14
CA GLN A 14 6.43 30.30 -7.07
C GLN A 14 4.91 30.14 -7.05
N LEU A 15 4.40 29.34 -6.11
CA LEU A 15 3.01 28.90 -6.05
C LEU A 15 2.28 29.59 -4.89
N GLU A 16 1.24 30.35 -5.19
CA GLU A 16 0.30 30.91 -4.22
C GLU A 16 -1.07 30.22 -4.40
N LEU A 17 -1.59 29.63 -3.32
CA LEU A 17 -2.92 29.02 -3.28
C LEU A 17 -3.77 29.69 -2.21
N ARG A 18 -4.96 30.16 -2.61
CA ARG A 18 -6.00 30.69 -1.70
C ARG A 18 -7.10 29.65 -1.54
N ILE A 19 -7.18 29.07 -0.37
CA ILE A 19 -8.03 27.91 -0.08
C ILE A 19 -9.21 28.34 0.79
N ASN A 20 -10.41 27.95 0.38
CA ASN A 20 -11.64 28.12 1.16
C ASN A 20 -12.30 26.75 1.33
N LYS A 21 -12.15 26.16 2.52
CA LYS A 21 -12.69 24.82 2.87
C LYS A 21 -14.23 24.79 2.87
N GLU A 22 -14.89 25.91 3.16
CA GLU A 22 -16.36 25.97 3.26
C GLU A 22 -17.03 25.97 1.88
N THR A 23 -16.42 26.65 0.90
CA THR A 23 -16.93 26.71 -0.47
C THR A 23 -16.24 25.73 -1.41
N GLU A 24 -15.24 24.99 -0.88
CA GLU A 24 -14.39 24.05 -1.62
C GLU A 24 -13.69 24.70 -2.81
N ALA A 25 -13.51 26.01 -2.79
CA ALA A 25 -12.93 26.77 -3.89
C ALA A 25 -11.46 27.08 -3.63
N VAL A 26 -10.62 26.91 -4.66
CA VAL A 26 -9.20 27.27 -4.66
C VAL A 26 -8.93 28.25 -5.80
N GLN A 27 -8.24 29.35 -5.49
CA GLN A 27 -7.67 30.25 -6.47
C GLN A 27 -6.16 30.07 -6.46
N GLY A 28 -5.59 29.78 -7.61
CA GLY A 28 -4.16 29.55 -7.80
C GLY A 28 -3.51 30.65 -8.63
N HIS A 29 -2.28 30.97 -8.23
CA HIS A 29 -1.37 31.80 -8.99
C HIS A 29 0.00 31.14 -8.96
N VAL A 30 0.58 30.86 -10.14
CA VAL A 30 1.92 30.29 -10.25
C VAL A 30 2.78 31.09 -11.22
N LEU A 31 3.99 31.46 -10.77
CA LEU A 31 5.05 32.00 -11.61
C LEU A 31 6.11 30.89 -11.80
N ILE A 32 6.25 30.41 -13.03
CA ILE A 32 7.21 29.37 -13.41
C ILE A 32 8.40 30.03 -14.10
N LYS A 33 9.61 29.77 -13.59
CA LYS A 33 10.87 30.16 -14.23
C LYS A 33 11.51 28.92 -14.83
N GLY A 34 12.03 29.03 -16.05
CA GLY A 34 12.65 27.91 -16.71
C GLY A 34 13.08 28.20 -18.15
N GLU A 35 13.58 27.17 -18.80
CA GLU A 35 14.13 27.23 -20.16
C GLU A 35 13.14 26.64 -21.18
N LYS A 36 12.84 27.41 -22.23
CA LYS A 36 12.15 26.93 -23.44
C LYS A 36 13.12 26.09 -24.28
N VAL A 37 12.78 24.85 -24.51
CA VAL A 37 13.60 23.89 -25.29
C VAL A 37 12.97 23.63 -26.66
N GLY A 38 11.68 23.40 -26.68
CA GLY A 38 10.91 23.10 -27.90
C GLY A 38 10.38 24.35 -28.63
N PRO A 39 9.67 24.13 -29.75
CA PRO A 39 9.09 25.23 -30.56
C PRO A 39 7.92 25.92 -29.84
N THR A 40 7.20 25.22 -28.99
CA THR A 40 6.09 25.74 -28.20
C THR A 40 6.36 25.48 -26.70
N ILE A 41 5.53 26.02 -25.81
CA ILE A 41 5.52 25.66 -24.39
C ILE A 41 4.27 24.84 -24.15
N LYS A 42 4.43 23.68 -23.56
CA LYS A 42 3.36 22.81 -23.11
C LYS A 42 3.53 22.54 -21.61
N LEU A 43 2.43 22.65 -20.86
CA LEU A 43 2.36 22.32 -19.44
C LEU A 43 1.22 21.31 -19.23
N HIS A 44 1.34 20.44 -18.27
CA HIS A 44 0.21 19.65 -17.79
C HIS A 44 -0.72 20.56 -16.96
N ALA A 45 -2.03 20.44 -17.20
CA ALA A 45 -3.07 21.19 -16.48
C ALA A 45 -4.41 20.45 -16.64
N LYS A 46 -4.79 19.67 -15.63
CA LYS A 46 -6.04 18.88 -15.61
C LYS A 46 -7.01 19.51 -14.62
N ASN A 47 -8.28 19.64 -15.02
CA ASN A 47 -9.35 20.18 -14.18
C ASN A 47 -9.12 21.63 -13.68
N LEU A 48 -8.16 22.36 -14.23
CA LEU A 48 -7.85 23.73 -13.90
C LEU A 48 -8.51 24.70 -14.88
N LYS A 49 -9.24 25.70 -14.38
CA LYS A 49 -9.78 26.76 -15.23
C LYS A 49 -8.78 27.93 -15.30
N ILE A 50 -8.02 27.96 -16.36
CA ILE A 50 -7.02 29.00 -16.61
C ILE A 50 -7.72 30.32 -16.97
N THR A 51 -7.35 31.41 -16.29
CA THR A 51 -7.97 32.73 -16.47
C THR A 51 -7.05 33.74 -17.12
N ALA A 52 -5.74 33.62 -16.94
CA ALA A 52 -4.75 34.49 -17.58
C ALA A 52 -3.40 33.78 -17.68
N VAL A 53 -2.69 33.96 -18.78
CA VAL A 53 -1.31 33.52 -18.98
C VAL A 53 -0.48 34.65 -19.57
N THR A 54 0.62 35.01 -18.92
CA THR A 54 1.62 35.89 -19.48
C THR A 54 2.98 35.22 -19.57
N VAL A 55 3.75 35.55 -20.57
CA VAL A 55 5.15 35.15 -20.74
C VAL A 55 6.01 36.37 -20.78
N ASN A 56 6.97 36.52 -19.87
CA ASN A 56 7.80 37.69 -19.67
C ASN A 56 6.98 38.99 -19.56
N GLY A 57 5.78 38.90 -18.92
CA GLY A 57 4.87 40.03 -18.72
C GLY A 57 3.93 40.33 -19.90
N GLU A 58 4.02 39.62 -21.01
CA GLU A 58 3.11 39.76 -22.16
C GLU A 58 2.00 38.73 -22.13
N LEU A 59 0.74 39.13 -22.29
CA LEU A 59 -0.41 38.22 -22.38
C LEU A 59 -0.29 37.33 -23.62
N LYS A 60 -0.43 36.04 -23.44
CA LYS A 60 -0.35 35.05 -24.51
C LYS A 60 -1.66 34.24 -24.66
N PRO A 61 -2.10 33.97 -25.90
CA PRO A 61 -3.19 33.05 -26.12
C PRO A 61 -2.78 31.64 -25.79
N THR A 62 -3.76 30.85 -25.31
CA THR A 62 -3.55 29.45 -24.92
C THR A 62 -4.58 28.53 -25.58
N ARG A 63 -4.19 27.28 -25.72
CA ARG A 63 -5.09 26.19 -26.10
C ARG A 63 -4.97 25.10 -25.04
N GLN A 64 -6.12 24.65 -24.52
CA GLN A 64 -6.17 23.53 -23.60
C GLN A 64 -6.89 22.37 -24.27
N PHE A 65 -6.29 21.20 -24.22
CA PHE A 65 -6.87 19.96 -24.75
C PHE A 65 -6.41 18.79 -23.87
N GLU A 66 -7.35 17.97 -23.43
CA GLU A 66 -7.09 16.94 -22.43
C GLU A 66 -6.37 17.55 -21.21
N ASP A 67 -5.24 16.98 -20.80
CA ASP A 67 -4.42 17.42 -19.67
C ASP A 67 -3.34 18.44 -20.05
N ILE A 68 -3.33 18.95 -21.29
CA ILE A 68 -2.28 19.80 -21.82
C ILE A 68 -2.76 21.25 -22.01
N LEU A 69 -2.01 22.17 -21.46
CA LEU A 69 -2.07 23.60 -21.72
C LEU A 69 -0.93 24.00 -22.67
N GLU A 70 -1.24 24.38 -23.89
CA GLU A 70 -0.27 24.89 -24.86
C GLU A 70 -0.32 26.41 -24.90
N ILE A 71 0.85 27.06 -24.81
CA ILE A 71 1.02 28.52 -24.89
C ILE A 71 1.47 28.86 -26.32
N LEU A 72 0.71 29.74 -26.98
CA LEU A 72 0.89 30.08 -28.39
C LEU A 72 1.65 31.41 -28.56
N GLU A 73 2.00 31.71 -29.82
CA GLU A 73 2.63 32.99 -30.23
C GLU A 73 3.93 33.31 -29.50
N LEU A 74 4.85 32.33 -29.48
CA LEU A 74 6.17 32.44 -28.83
C LEU A 74 7.31 32.79 -29.79
N ASP A 75 7.03 32.91 -31.10
CA ASP A 75 8.05 33.13 -32.15
C ASP A 75 8.79 34.47 -32.00
N THR A 76 8.21 35.41 -31.27
CA THR A 76 8.80 36.73 -31.04
C THR A 76 9.75 36.82 -29.85
N LEU A 77 9.86 35.70 -29.07
CA LEU A 77 10.74 35.66 -27.90
C LEU A 77 12.19 35.41 -28.30
N ALA A 78 13.04 36.37 -27.97
CA ALA A 78 14.47 36.27 -28.26
C ALA A 78 15.25 35.44 -27.24
N GLU A 79 14.69 35.23 -26.05
CA GLU A 79 15.32 34.56 -24.90
C GLU A 79 14.70 33.18 -24.68
N ASN A 80 15.53 32.20 -24.32
CA ASN A 80 15.06 30.88 -23.92
C ASN A 80 14.68 30.81 -22.43
N GLN A 81 15.30 31.61 -21.56
CA GLN A 81 14.95 31.75 -20.16
C GLN A 81 13.69 32.61 -20.04
N LEU A 82 12.64 31.99 -19.53
CA LEU A 82 11.30 32.57 -19.51
C LEU A 82 10.71 32.61 -18.10
N GLN A 83 9.80 33.57 -17.91
CA GLN A 83 8.90 33.65 -16.76
C GLN A 83 7.47 33.49 -17.27
N ILE A 84 6.79 32.43 -16.84
CA ILE A 84 5.41 32.14 -17.20
C ILE A 84 4.56 32.39 -15.97
N ASP A 85 3.68 33.37 -16.03
CA ASP A 85 2.76 33.73 -14.94
C ASP A 85 1.36 33.27 -15.30
N LEU A 86 0.75 32.43 -14.45
CA LEU A 86 -0.56 31.84 -14.70
C LEU A 86 -1.50 32.10 -13.49
N LYS A 87 -2.75 32.49 -13.82
CA LYS A 87 -3.84 32.59 -12.85
C LYS A 87 -4.93 31.58 -13.22
N TYR A 88 -5.43 30.88 -12.22
CA TYR A 88 -6.39 29.81 -12.44
C TYR A 88 -7.24 29.56 -11.18
N HIS A 89 -8.27 28.75 -11.31
CA HIS A 89 -9.06 28.27 -10.17
C HIS A 89 -9.57 26.86 -10.40
N PHE A 90 -9.82 26.15 -9.30
CA PHE A 90 -10.38 24.80 -9.27
C PHE A 90 -11.18 24.58 -8.00
N LYS A 91 -11.76 23.38 -7.85
CA LYS A 91 -12.46 22.96 -6.64
C LYS A 91 -11.68 21.84 -5.95
N LEU A 92 -11.74 21.80 -4.62
CA LEU A 92 -11.30 20.65 -3.85
C LEU A 92 -12.14 19.43 -4.27
N ASN A 93 -11.51 18.29 -4.39
CA ASN A 93 -12.19 17.03 -4.67
C ASN A 93 -12.30 16.16 -3.40
N SER A 94 -12.89 14.98 -3.53
CA SER A 94 -13.06 13.99 -2.45
C SER A 94 -12.55 12.60 -2.83
N ASN A 95 -11.85 12.46 -3.96
CA ASN A 95 -11.33 11.20 -4.46
C ASN A 95 -9.91 10.87 -3.95
N MET A 96 -9.41 11.64 -2.97
CA MET A 96 -8.10 11.45 -2.33
C MET A 96 -6.89 11.64 -3.26
N GLU A 97 -7.05 12.35 -4.38
CA GLU A 97 -5.99 12.70 -5.34
C GLU A 97 -5.92 14.22 -5.53
N GLY A 98 -4.78 14.74 -6.00
CA GLY A 98 -4.59 16.17 -6.19
C GLY A 98 -4.71 16.94 -4.88
N VAL A 99 -5.58 17.94 -4.82
CA VAL A 99 -5.92 18.69 -3.60
C VAL A 99 -7.33 18.31 -3.17
N TYR A 100 -7.47 17.66 -2.04
CA TYR A 100 -8.75 17.09 -1.63
C TYR A 100 -9.15 17.47 -0.20
N LEU A 101 -10.43 17.31 0.09
CA LEU A 101 -11.04 17.56 1.39
C LEU A 101 -11.30 16.23 2.11
N SER A 102 -10.75 16.12 3.32
CA SER A 102 -11.02 15.03 4.27
C SER A 102 -11.81 15.56 5.44
N THR A 103 -12.68 14.74 6.02
CA THR A 103 -13.55 15.16 7.13
C THR A 103 -13.53 14.17 8.30
N TYR A 104 -13.75 14.70 9.52
CA TYR A 104 -13.93 13.88 10.72
C TYR A 104 -14.85 14.56 11.73
N GLU A 105 -15.48 13.78 12.61
CA GLU A 105 -16.34 14.31 13.66
C GLU A 105 -15.55 14.54 14.96
N PHE A 106 -15.67 15.73 15.53
CA PHE A 106 -15.08 16.08 16.83
C PHE A 106 -16.01 16.99 17.63
N GLU A 107 -16.34 16.61 18.87
CA GLU A 107 -17.24 17.36 19.78
C GLU A 107 -18.57 17.78 19.14
N GLY A 108 -19.13 16.92 18.29
CA GLY A 108 -20.42 17.15 17.59
C GLY A 108 -20.34 18.15 16.45
N LYS A 109 -19.13 18.39 15.92
CA LYS A 109 -18.87 19.19 14.71
C LYS A 109 -18.11 18.39 13.69
N THR A 110 -18.41 18.62 12.42
CA THR A 110 -17.62 18.12 11.30
C THR A 110 -16.43 19.04 11.08
N GLU A 111 -15.23 18.55 11.40
CA GLU A 111 -13.96 19.21 11.12
C GLU A 111 -13.48 18.86 9.72
N ARG A 112 -12.73 19.79 9.09
CA ARG A 112 -12.25 19.65 7.72
C ARG A 112 -10.75 19.79 7.64
N ILE A 113 -10.12 18.84 6.92
CA ILE A 113 -8.70 18.86 6.59
C ILE A 113 -8.56 18.94 5.07
N VAL A 114 -7.73 19.87 4.58
CA VAL A 114 -7.28 19.85 3.18
C VAL A 114 -5.94 19.12 3.14
N SER A 115 -5.79 18.16 2.26
CA SER A 115 -4.57 17.40 2.05
C SER A 115 -4.23 17.31 0.57
N THR A 116 -3.00 16.92 0.27
CA THR A 116 -2.53 16.66 -1.09
C THR A 116 -2.13 15.20 -1.27
N GLN A 117 -2.35 14.67 -2.48
CA GLN A 117 -1.75 13.43 -2.99
C GLN A 117 -1.40 13.65 -4.45
N PHE A 118 -0.11 13.85 -4.75
CA PHE A 118 0.34 14.18 -6.10
C PHE A 118 0.97 13.02 -6.86
N GLU A 119 1.39 11.98 -6.19
CA GLU A 119 1.85 10.77 -6.85
C GLU A 119 0.66 9.98 -7.44
N SER A 120 0.75 9.54 -8.68
CA SER A 120 1.94 9.60 -9.55
C SER A 120 2.04 10.91 -10.35
N HIS A 121 0.92 11.47 -10.81
CA HIS A 121 0.89 12.61 -11.75
C HIS A 121 -0.34 13.53 -11.52
N TYR A 122 -0.68 13.79 -10.25
CA TYR A 122 -1.82 14.60 -9.86
C TYR A 122 -1.45 16.02 -9.41
N ALA A 123 -0.15 16.41 -9.45
CA ALA A 123 0.25 17.82 -9.26
C ALA A 123 -0.38 18.73 -10.31
N ARG A 124 -0.61 18.23 -11.51
CA ARG A 124 -1.31 18.91 -12.62
C ARG A 124 -2.77 19.27 -12.33
N GLU A 125 -3.38 18.70 -11.31
CA GLU A 125 -4.73 19.05 -10.84
C GLU A 125 -4.70 20.16 -9.78
N ALA A 126 -3.51 20.52 -9.28
CA ALA A 126 -3.31 21.60 -8.31
C ALA A 126 -2.73 22.87 -8.93
N PHE A 127 -1.84 22.73 -9.91
CA PHE A 127 -1.21 23.86 -10.62
C PHE A 127 -0.66 23.44 -11.99
N PRO A 128 -0.63 24.33 -12.99
CA PRO A 128 0.03 24.05 -14.26
C PRO A 128 1.52 23.78 -14.07
N CYS A 129 2.04 22.65 -14.57
CA CYS A 129 3.43 22.24 -14.36
C CYS A 129 3.90 21.25 -15.47
N VAL A 130 5.19 20.97 -15.47
CA VAL A 130 5.72 19.78 -16.15
C VAL A 130 5.73 18.66 -15.12
N ASP A 131 4.66 17.88 -15.13
CA ASP A 131 4.38 16.86 -14.12
C ASP A 131 5.01 15.51 -14.50
N GLU A 132 6.33 15.51 -14.47
CA GLU A 132 7.18 14.36 -14.81
C GLU A 132 8.29 14.21 -13.76
N PRO A 133 8.65 12.97 -13.33
CA PRO A 133 9.66 12.77 -12.28
C PRO A 133 11.01 13.42 -12.58
N GLU A 134 11.41 13.47 -13.86
CA GLU A 134 12.68 14.08 -14.31
C GLU A 134 12.66 15.61 -14.26
N ALA A 135 11.49 16.22 -14.25
CA ALA A 135 11.32 17.69 -14.26
C ALA A 135 11.49 18.29 -12.86
N LYS A 136 12.61 17.99 -12.18
CA LYS A 136 12.90 18.54 -10.85
C LYS A 136 13.10 20.06 -10.88
N ALA A 137 12.45 20.75 -9.95
CA ALA A 137 12.55 22.19 -9.75
C ALA A 137 12.53 22.53 -8.25
N THR A 138 12.78 23.79 -7.90
CA THR A 138 12.55 24.30 -6.56
C THR A 138 11.14 24.90 -6.44
N PHE A 139 10.56 24.89 -5.23
CA PHE A 139 9.23 25.41 -4.97
C PHE A 139 9.26 26.44 -3.86
N ASP A 140 8.69 27.62 -4.13
CA ASP A 140 8.34 28.64 -3.15
C ASP A 140 6.82 28.58 -2.95
N LEU A 141 6.38 28.00 -1.83
CA LEU A 141 4.95 27.82 -1.55
C LEU A 141 4.42 28.87 -0.59
N LYS A 142 3.27 29.44 -0.95
CA LYS A 142 2.49 30.36 -0.14
C LYS A 142 1.03 29.91 -0.08
N ILE A 143 0.53 29.69 1.12
CA ILE A 143 -0.87 29.34 1.37
C ILE A 143 -1.59 30.51 2.03
N ILE A 144 -2.78 30.82 1.53
CA ILE A 144 -3.71 31.78 2.11
C ILE A 144 -4.99 31.02 2.48
N ASP A 145 -5.21 30.86 3.77
CA ASP A 145 -6.36 30.12 4.30
C ASP A 145 -7.43 31.07 4.82
N THR A 146 -8.67 30.73 4.62
CA THR A 146 -9.83 31.46 5.19
C THR A 146 -10.07 31.15 6.66
N ASP A 147 -9.50 30.05 7.19
CA ASP A 147 -9.51 29.72 8.61
C ASP A 147 -8.19 30.13 9.27
N ALA A 148 -8.24 31.17 10.10
CA ALA A 148 -7.05 31.69 10.77
C ALA A 148 -6.53 30.78 11.90
N THR A 149 -7.28 29.75 12.29
CA THR A 149 -6.94 28.84 13.39
C THR A 149 -6.25 27.56 12.92
N ASP A 150 -6.31 27.26 11.64
CA ASP A 150 -5.68 26.07 11.08
C ASP A 150 -4.16 26.01 11.31
N THR A 151 -3.67 24.80 11.57
CA THR A 151 -2.26 24.47 11.37
C THR A 151 -2.04 24.24 9.88
N ILE A 152 -1.05 24.88 9.29
CA ILE A 152 -0.69 24.73 7.88
C ILE A 152 0.71 24.14 7.81
N LEU A 153 0.83 22.96 7.20
CA LEU A 153 2.07 22.20 7.04
C LEU A 153 2.45 22.11 5.56
N SER A 154 3.75 22.03 5.27
CA SER A 154 4.28 21.73 3.95
C SER A 154 5.66 21.06 4.07
N ASN A 155 6.30 20.81 2.94
CA ASN A 155 7.63 20.17 2.85
C ASN A 155 8.70 20.86 3.72
N MET A 156 8.70 22.21 3.71
CA MET A 156 9.73 23.04 4.37
C MET A 156 9.20 23.74 5.62
N PRO A 157 10.08 24.26 6.50
CA PRO A 157 9.66 25.09 7.62
C PRO A 157 8.95 26.37 7.16
N ILE A 158 8.13 26.91 8.05
CA ILE A 158 7.49 28.20 7.86
C ILE A 158 8.56 29.30 7.90
N LYS A 159 8.60 30.10 6.85
CA LYS A 159 9.43 31.31 6.73
C LYS A 159 8.74 32.52 7.33
N THR A 160 7.47 32.73 6.99
CA THR A 160 6.64 33.80 7.55
C THR A 160 5.22 33.30 7.80
N GLU A 161 4.64 33.76 8.91
CA GLU A 161 3.23 33.53 9.24
C GLU A 161 2.59 34.82 9.70
N ARG A 162 1.41 35.15 9.17
CA ARG A 162 0.64 36.35 9.55
C ARG A 162 -0.85 36.11 9.40
N VAL A 163 -1.62 36.72 10.28
CA VAL A 163 -3.07 36.81 10.18
C VAL A 163 -3.46 38.20 9.76
N LEU A 164 -4.22 38.32 8.68
CA LEU A 164 -4.78 39.59 8.23
C LEU A 164 -6.27 39.68 8.61
N GLU A 165 -6.67 40.83 9.13
CA GLU A 165 -8.06 41.15 9.46
C GLU A 165 -8.58 42.21 8.50
N TYR A 166 -9.71 41.95 7.86
CA TYR A 166 -10.37 42.88 6.94
C TYR A 166 -11.73 43.29 7.51
N ASN A 167 -11.98 44.58 7.55
CA ASN A 167 -13.26 45.19 8.06
C ASN A 167 -14.28 45.42 6.95
N SER A 168 -14.31 44.67 5.86
CA SER A 168 -15.30 44.84 4.79
C SER A 168 -15.30 43.67 3.82
N VAL A 169 -16.30 43.65 2.94
CA VAL A 169 -16.48 42.67 1.86
C VAL A 169 -15.15 42.36 1.18
N ASP A 170 -14.82 41.09 1.13
CA ASP A 170 -13.66 40.56 0.40
C ASP A 170 -13.68 41.14 -1.03
N PRO A 171 -12.67 41.89 -1.46
CA PRO A 171 -12.64 42.44 -2.80
C PRO A 171 -12.64 41.41 -3.92
N ASP A 172 -12.33 40.13 -3.59
CA ASP A 172 -12.29 39.00 -4.54
C ASP A 172 -13.58 38.15 -4.55
N GLN A 173 -14.58 38.48 -3.70
CA GLN A 173 -15.90 37.81 -3.76
C GLN A 173 -16.88 38.68 -4.54
N SER A 174 -17.43 38.19 -5.64
CA SER A 174 -18.68 38.70 -6.22
C SER A 174 -19.75 38.79 -5.12
N PRO A 175 -20.56 39.84 -5.04
CA PRO A 175 -21.51 40.01 -3.96
C PRO A 175 -22.58 38.91 -4.02
N ALA A 176 -22.32 37.78 -3.34
CA ALA A 176 -23.32 36.77 -3.06
C ALA A 176 -24.29 37.37 -2.03
N GLN A 177 -25.56 37.37 -2.35
CA GLN A 177 -26.63 37.88 -1.53
C GLN A 177 -26.57 37.27 -0.11
N GLY A 178 -26.32 38.10 0.91
CA GLY A 178 -26.53 37.74 2.31
C GLY A 178 -25.39 37.92 3.30
N VAL A 179 -24.25 38.47 2.92
CA VAL A 179 -23.15 38.72 3.88
C VAL A 179 -23.40 40.02 4.62
N SER A 180 -23.41 39.98 5.95
CA SER A 180 -23.50 41.17 6.82
C SER A 180 -22.29 42.09 6.59
N LEU A 181 -22.52 43.35 6.28
CA LEU A 181 -21.51 44.37 6.01
C LEU A 181 -20.52 44.67 7.15
N ASN A 182 -20.63 44.01 8.31
CA ASN A 182 -19.81 44.21 9.50
C ASN A 182 -19.08 42.98 10.01
N ALA A 183 -18.94 41.91 9.18
CA ALA A 183 -18.18 40.72 9.60
C ALA A 183 -16.67 40.97 9.39
N THR A 184 -15.88 40.82 10.45
CA THR A 184 -14.41 40.79 10.34
C THR A 184 -14.02 39.45 9.73
N VAL A 185 -13.44 39.49 8.52
CA VAL A 185 -12.87 38.29 7.86
C VAL A 185 -11.41 38.21 8.26
N ARG A 186 -11.01 37.05 8.79
CA ARG A 186 -9.62 36.71 9.12
C ARG A 186 -9.07 35.74 8.09
N ARG A 187 -7.85 35.99 7.64
CA ARG A 187 -7.12 35.08 6.76
C ARG A 187 -5.74 34.80 7.31
N LYS A 188 -5.34 33.55 7.32
CA LYS A 188 -4.00 33.12 7.67
C LYS A 188 -3.15 33.04 6.39
N ILE A 189 -2.00 33.66 6.40
CA ILE A 189 -1.03 33.64 5.30
C ILE A 189 0.23 32.99 5.82
N VAL A 190 0.65 31.90 5.18
CA VAL A 190 1.88 31.18 5.50
C VAL A 190 2.74 31.09 4.23
N GLU A 191 3.98 31.53 4.35
CA GLU A 191 5.01 31.37 3.34
C GLU A 191 6.06 30.38 3.89
N PHE A 192 6.45 29.40 3.10
CA PHE A 192 7.44 28.41 3.48
C PHE A 192 8.82 28.75 2.91
N GLU A 193 9.88 28.19 3.51
CA GLU A 193 11.22 28.25 2.92
C GLU A 193 11.23 27.51 1.59
N THR A 194 12.10 27.93 0.67
CA THR A 194 12.26 27.29 -0.65
C THR A 194 12.70 25.84 -0.51
N THR A 195 12.08 24.93 -1.25
CA THR A 195 12.46 23.52 -1.25
C THR A 195 13.81 23.30 -1.92
N PRO A 196 14.52 22.21 -1.63
CA PRO A 196 15.52 21.69 -2.53
C PRO A 196 14.93 21.39 -3.91
N LYS A 197 15.78 21.13 -4.89
CA LYS A 197 15.36 20.66 -6.22
C LYS A 197 14.73 19.29 -6.10
N MET A 198 13.43 19.15 -6.39
CA MET A 198 12.64 17.92 -6.27
C MET A 198 11.59 17.80 -7.37
N SER A 199 11.05 16.59 -7.55
CA SER A 199 9.96 16.30 -8.48
C SER A 199 8.62 16.87 -7.99
N THR A 200 7.71 17.18 -8.92
CA THR A 200 6.38 17.74 -8.62
C THR A 200 5.55 16.87 -7.71
N TYR A 201 5.62 15.55 -7.86
CA TYR A 201 4.81 14.60 -7.11
C TYR A 201 5.13 14.58 -5.60
N LEU A 202 6.30 15.12 -5.19
CA LEU A 202 6.73 15.21 -3.79
C LEU A 202 6.29 16.51 -3.08
N LEU A 203 5.73 17.49 -3.82
CA LEU A 203 5.20 18.70 -3.21
C LEU A 203 3.93 18.35 -2.43
N ALA A 204 3.85 18.85 -1.19
CA ALA A 204 2.70 18.57 -0.34
C ALA A 204 2.37 19.71 0.60
N PHE A 205 1.10 19.78 1.00
CA PHE A 205 0.64 20.64 2.09
C PHE A 205 -0.60 20.04 2.75
N VAL A 206 -0.77 20.33 4.03
CA VAL A 206 -1.92 19.91 4.83
C VAL A 206 -2.40 21.08 5.68
N LEU A 207 -3.71 21.31 5.73
CA LEU A 207 -4.36 22.35 6.53
C LEU A 207 -5.45 21.74 7.41
N GLY A 208 -5.48 22.08 8.69
CA GLY A 208 -6.53 21.63 9.61
C GLY A 208 -6.14 21.75 11.07
N HIS A 209 -6.94 21.14 11.94
CA HIS A 209 -6.71 21.11 13.37
C HIS A 209 -6.12 19.77 13.80
N PHE A 210 -4.97 19.78 14.50
CA PHE A 210 -4.23 18.58 14.85
C PHE A 210 -3.72 18.57 16.29
N HIS A 211 -3.65 17.40 16.87
CA HIS A 211 -2.72 17.10 17.94
C HIS A 211 -1.31 16.96 17.38
N LYS A 212 -0.32 17.42 18.12
CA LYS A 212 1.10 17.36 17.74
C LYS A 212 1.96 16.84 18.89
N ILE A 213 2.96 16.03 18.56
CA ILE A 213 4.16 15.83 19.39
C ILE A 213 5.40 16.04 18.53
N SER A 214 6.50 16.46 19.15
CA SER A 214 7.77 16.68 18.46
C SER A 214 8.93 16.25 19.32
N ALA A 215 10.00 15.80 18.67
CA ALA A 215 11.30 15.56 19.28
C ALA A 215 12.40 15.84 18.24
N LYS A 216 13.66 15.89 18.68
CA LYS A 216 14.79 16.09 17.78
C LYS A 216 15.56 14.80 17.61
N SER A 217 15.97 14.50 16.39
CA SER A 217 16.92 13.45 16.06
C SER A 217 18.31 13.76 16.66
N ILE A 218 19.19 12.77 16.73
CA ILE A 218 20.57 12.98 17.21
C ILE A 218 21.36 13.92 16.29
N HIS A 219 20.98 13.99 15.01
CA HIS A 219 21.55 14.92 14.00
C HIS A 219 20.87 16.29 13.97
N GLY A 220 19.89 16.52 14.85
CA GLY A 220 19.26 17.82 15.08
C GLY A 220 18.02 18.12 14.24
N VAL A 221 17.55 17.19 13.43
CA VAL A 221 16.30 17.32 12.65
C VAL A 221 15.09 17.31 13.60
N GLU A 222 14.17 18.27 13.45
CA GLU A 222 12.91 18.24 14.19
C GLU A 222 11.94 17.24 13.55
N VAL A 223 11.60 16.17 14.27
CA VAL A 223 10.62 15.17 13.84
C VAL A 223 9.30 15.39 14.58
N SER A 224 8.24 15.65 13.86
CA SER A 224 6.90 15.90 14.41
C SER A 224 5.89 14.89 13.88
N THR A 225 4.97 14.47 14.74
CA THR A 225 3.85 13.58 14.36
C THR A 225 2.53 14.24 14.72
N TYR A 226 1.60 14.23 13.76
CA TYR A 226 0.30 14.89 13.84
C TYR A 226 -0.83 13.90 13.61
N ALA A 227 -1.97 14.13 14.27
CA ALA A 227 -3.23 13.44 13.99
C ALA A 227 -4.41 14.38 14.24
N ALA A 228 -5.55 14.11 13.63
CA ALA A 228 -6.82 14.79 13.84
C ALA A 228 -7.24 14.82 15.33
N LEU A 229 -8.00 15.82 15.74
CA LEU A 229 -8.35 16.04 17.16
C LEU A 229 -9.17 14.92 17.79
N ASN A 230 -9.90 14.13 17.00
CA ASN A 230 -10.65 12.97 17.47
C ASN A 230 -9.75 11.76 17.81
N GLN A 231 -8.46 11.80 17.47
CA GLN A 231 -7.50 10.76 17.80
C GLN A 231 -6.77 11.05 19.12
N PRO A 232 -6.60 10.07 20.02
CA PRO A 232 -5.88 10.28 21.27
C PRO A 232 -4.42 10.68 21.04
N LYS A 233 -3.95 11.73 21.68
CA LYS A 233 -2.55 12.20 21.57
C LYS A 233 -1.51 11.13 21.99
N SER A 234 -1.92 10.15 22.82
CA SER A 234 -1.07 9.01 23.20
C SER A 234 -0.61 8.17 22.00
N MET A 235 -1.44 8.08 20.95
CA MET A 235 -1.16 7.29 19.75
C MET A 235 -0.03 7.88 18.87
N LEU A 236 0.40 9.12 19.13
CA LEU A 236 1.49 9.77 18.41
C LEU A 236 2.90 9.41 18.94
N LYS A 237 3.00 8.87 20.17
CA LYS A 237 4.30 8.66 20.81
C LYS A 237 5.12 7.57 20.14
N PHE A 238 4.48 6.43 19.88
CA PHE A 238 5.14 5.29 19.25
C PHE A 238 5.64 5.63 17.83
N PRO A 239 4.81 6.14 16.90
CA PRO A 239 5.27 6.48 15.57
C PRO A 239 6.34 7.59 15.56
N ASN A 240 6.26 8.58 16.46
CA ASN A 240 7.30 9.61 16.54
C ASN A 240 8.65 9.03 16.97
N GLN A 241 8.65 8.10 17.93
CA GLN A 241 9.87 7.42 18.38
C GLN A 241 10.47 6.57 17.24
N ILE A 242 9.64 5.76 16.54
CA ILE A 242 10.11 4.95 15.41
C ILE A 242 10.71 5.84 14.31
N ALA A 243 10.05 6.94 13.97
CA ALA A 243 10.57 7.86 12.95
C ALA A 243 11.92 8.47 13.31
N LEU A 244 12.10 8.89 14.57
CA LEU A 244 13.38 9.41 15.06
C LEU A 244 14.51 8.39 14.94
N GLU A 245 14.27 7.18 15.45
CA GLU A 245 15.26 6.12 15.45
C GLU A 245 15.60 5.66 14.03
N THR A 246 14.61 5.58 13.15
CA THR A 246 14.79 5.19 11.74
C THR A 246 15.53 6.26 10.96
N LEU A 247 15.21 7.54 11.16
CA LEU A 247 15.90 8.64 10.50
C LEU A 247 17.39 8.65 10.85
N ASP A 248 17.69 8.57 12.14
CA ASP A 248 19.07 8.51 12.63
C ASP A 248 19.81 7.27 12.10
N PHE A 249 19.13 6.13 12.04
CA PHE A 249 19.69 4.89 11.46
C PHE A 249 20.06 5.04 9.98
N TYR A 250 19.18 5.63 9.15
CA TYR A 250 19.45 5.81 7.73
C TYR A 250 20.54 6.86 7.46
N ASP A 251 20.57 7.94 8.23
CA ASP A 251 21.65 8.94 8.16
C ASP A 251 23.02 8.27 8.31
N ASP A 252 23.16 7.42 9.34
CA ASP A 252 24.40 6.70 9.63
C ASP A 252 24.71 5.61 8.60
N LEU A 253 23.67 4.84 8.18
CA LEU A 253 23.82 3.74 7.23
C LEU A 253 24.30 4.22 5.88
N PHE A 254 23.69 5.29 5.34
CA PHE A 254 24.01 5.80 4.02
C PHE A 254 25.19 6.78 3.99
N ASP A 255 25.67 7.22 5.16
CA ASP A 255 26.71 8.27 5.25
C ASP A 255 26.32 9.51 4.45
N MET A 256 25.04 9.83 4.44
CA MET A 256 24.40 10.91 3.68
C MET A 256 23.31 11.52 4.57
N PRO A 257 23.56 12.65 5.23
CA PRO A 257 22.62 13.26 6.15
C PRO A 257 21.29 13.63 5.45
N TYR A 258 20.19 13.41 6.15
CA TYR A 258 18.88 13.89 5.72
C TYR A 258 18.92 15.40 5.45
N PRO A 259 18.58 15.87 4.24
CA PRO A 259 18.93 17.22 3.83
C PRO A 259 17.96 18.31 4.30
N LEU A 260 16.81 17.94 4.89
CA LEU A 260 15.81 18.92 5.33
C LEU A 260 15.92 19.19 6.83
N PRO A 261 15.58 20.40 7.30
CA PRO A 261 15.69 20.77 8.73
C PRO A 261 14.58 20.18 9.60
N LYS A 262 13.56 19.60 9.00
CA LYS A 262 12.41 18.97 9.68
C LYS A 262 11.89 17.75 8.91
N LEU A 263 11.18 16.90 9.64
CA LEU A 263 10.36 15.79 9.12
C LEU A 263 9.04 15.78 9.86
N ASP A 264 7.94 16.02 9.17
CA ASP A 264 6.59 15.90 9.71
C ASP A 264 5.93 14.62 9.20
N GLN A 265 5.19 13.94 10.07
CA GLN A 265 4.34 12.80 9.78
C GLN A 265 2.91 13.17 10.13
N VAL A 266 1.96 12.97 9.23
CA VAL A 266 0.56 13.37 9.44
C VAL A 266 -0.37 12.21 9.14
N ALA A 267 -1.16 11.78 10.13
CA ALA A 267 -2.27 10.85 9.93
C ALA A 267 -3.48 11.61 9.35
N ILE A 268 -3.92 11.19 8.17
CA ILE A 268 -5.06 11.78 7.46
C ILE A 268 -6.25 10.82 7.54
N PRO A 269 -7.45 11.31 7.91
CA PRO A 269 -8.65 10.46 8.04
C PRO A 269 -9.06 9.76 6.74
N ASP A 270 -9.00 10.47 5.60
CA ASP A 270 -9.28 9.92 4.28
C ASP A 270 -7.98 9.92 3.46
N PHE A 271 -7.40 8.73 3.27
CA PHE A 271 -6.15 8.53 2.55
C PHE A 271 -6.17 7.17 1.85
N GLU A 272 -6.03 7.13 0.53
CA GLU A 272 -6.26 5.92 -0.26
C GLU A 272 -5.16 4.87 -0.07
N SER A 273 -3.90 5.30 -0.16
CA SER A 273 -2.72 4.42 0.03
C SER A 273 -2.44 4.14 1.52
N GLY A 274 -1.38 3.40 1.82
CA GLY A 274 -0.87 3.25 3.19
C GLY A 274 -0.23 4.54 3.69
N ALA A 275 0.69 5.10 2.87
CA ALA A 275 1.37 6.35 3.14
C ALA A 275 1.89 6.98 1.84
N MET A 276 2.56 8.13 1.96
CA MET A 276 3.20 8.87 0.86
C MET A 276 4.42 9.64 1.38
N GLU A 277 5.54 9.45 0.72
CA GLU A 277 6.87 9.92 1.10
C GLU A 277 7.12 11.43 0.87
N ASN A 278 6.14 12.28 0.69
CA ASN A 278 6.34 13.70 0.41
C ASN A 278 7.50 14.28 1.21
N TRP A 279 8.48 14.88 0.54
CA TRP A 279 9.75 15.23 1.16
C TRP A 279 9.59 16.23 2.31
N GLY A 280 9.82 15.76 3.55
CA GLY A 280 9.67 16.55 4.77
C GLY A 280 8.24 16.66 5.33
N LEU A 281 7.23 16.08 4.66
CA LEU A 281 5.84 16.03 5.09
C LEU A 281 5.19 14.71 4.67
N VAL A 282 5.55 13.63 5.33
CA VAL A 282 5.01 12.30 5.03
C VAL A 282 3.57 12.20 5.52
N THR A 283 2.67 11.79 4.63
CA THR A 283 1.25 11.59 4.94
C THR A 283 0.92 10.11 5.04
N TYR A 284 0.01 9.75 5.94
CA TYR A 284 -0.33 8.37 6.24
C TYR A 284 -1.84 8.19 6.38
N ARG A 285 -2.33 7.03 6.01
CA ARG A 285 -3.60 6.53 6.53
C ARG A 285 -3.51 6.38 8.05
N GLU A 286 -4.57 6.72 8.79
CA GLU A 286 -4.56 6.63 10.26
C GLU A 286 -4.13 5.24 10.76
N ALA A 287 -4.61 4.15 10.13
CA ALA A 287 -4.27 2.78 10.50
C ALA A 287 -2.80 2.41 10.25
N CYS A 288 -2.08 3.17 9.41
CA CYS A 288 -0.67 2.94 9.08
C CYS A 288 0.30 3.81 9.90
N LEU A 289 -0.20 4.65 10.80
CA LEU A 289 0.63 5.51 11.65
C LEU A 289 0.27 5.41 13.13
N LEU A 290 -1.02 5.41 13.48
CA LEU A 290 -1.48 5.63 14.85
C LEU A 290 -1.39 4.35 15.69
N ALA A 291 -0.61 4.38 16.76
CA ALA A 291 -0.45 3.24 17.66
C ALA A 291 -0.16 3.66 19.11
N ASP A 292 -0.73 2.91 20.05
CA ASP A 292 -0.41 3.01 21.47
C ASP A 292 -0.31 1.61 22.12
N GLN A 293 -0.36 1.57 23.45
CA GLN A 293 -0.34 0.31 24.21
C GLN A 293 -1.54 -0.61 23.97
N ASN A 294 -2.64 -0.07 23.39
CA ASN A 294 -3.86 -0.81 23.08
C ASN A 294 -3.89 -1.30 21.61
N THR A 295 -2.81 -1.07 20.88
CA THR A 295 -2.60 -1.59 19.53
C THR A 295 -1.91 -2.96 19.61
N PRO A 296 -2.41 -4.00 18.92
CA PRO A 296 -1.76 -5.32 18.86
C PRO A 296 -0.29 -5.23 18.44
N LYS A 297 0.52 -6.19 18.88
CA LYS A 297 1.95 -6.22 18.54
C LYS A 297 2.18 -6.30 17.04
N ALA A 298 1.43 -7.16 16.34
CA ALA A 298 1.54 -7.29 14.89
C ALA A 298 1.26 -5.97 14.16
N ASP A 299 0.23 -5.22 14.58
CA ASP A 299 -0.09 -3.91 13.98
C ASP A 299 1.01 -2.88 14.26
N ARG A 300 1.62 -2.90 15.45
CA ARG A 300 2.76 -2.02 15.77
C ARG A 300 4.00 -2.35 14.94
N GLU A 301 4.27 -3.63 14.69
CA GLU A 301 5.34 -4.07 13.80
C GLU A 301 5.08 -3.59 12.38
N TYR A 302 3.86 -3.75 11.87
CA TYR A 302 3.45 -3.25 10.56
C TYR A 302 3.57 -1.72 10.46
N ILE A 303 3.06 -0.96 11.44
CA ILE A 303 3.19 0.51 11.47
C ILE A 303 4.66 0.94 11.46
N ALA A 304 5.52 0.25 12.22
CA ALA A 304 6.94 0.56 12.22
C ALA A 304 7.61 0.28 10.87
N THR A 305 7.23 -0.81 10.17
CA THR A 305 7.74 -1.08 8.82
C THR A 305 7.25 -0.04 7.81
N VAL A 306 5.98 0.39 7.85
CA VAL A 306 5.48 1.47 6.99
C VAL A 306 6.25 2.77 7.24
N ILE A 307 6.48 3.16 8.50
CA ILE A 307 7.28 4.36 8.81
C ILE A 307 8.70 4.22 8.26
N ALA A 308 9.33 3.06 8.40
CA ALA A 308 10.68 2.84 7.87
C ALA A 308 10.71 2.83 6.33
N HIS A 309 9.66 2.37 5.69
CA HIS A 309 9.46 2.45 4.24
C HIS A 309 9.47 3.91 3.77
N GLU A 310 8.58 4.74 4.32
CA GLU A 310 8.45 6.15 3.95
C GLU A 310 9.73 6.96 4.24
N LEU A 311 10.44 6.60 5.30
CA LEU A 311 11.70 7.26 5.61
C LEU A 311 12.84 6.81 4.69
N SER A 312 12.83 5.57 4.21
CA SER A 312 13.78 5.11 3.18
C SER A 312 13.67 5.91 1.88
N HIS A 313 12.44 6.25 1.49
CA HIS A 313 12.18 7.08 0.32
C HIS A 313 12.84 8.46 0.38
N GLN A 314 13.17 8.96 1.57
CA GLN A 314 13.84 10.26 1.68
C GLN A 314 15.19 10.26 0.93
N TRP A 315 15.79 9.08 0.70
CA TRP A 315 16.96 8.85 -0.15
C TRP A 315 16.58 8.20 -1.48
N PHE A 316 15.84 7.08 -1.45
CA PHE A 316 15.37 6.35 -2.64
C PHE A 316 14.03 6.89 -3.11
N GLY A 317 14.03 7.83 -4.03
CA GLY A 317 12.85 8.52 -4.55
C GLY A 317 12.94 10.04 -4.41
N ASN A 318 13.32 10.55 -3.24
CA ASN A 318 13.32 11.99 -2.98
C ASN A 318 14.67 12.63 -3.32
N LEU A 319 15.75 12.20 -2.66
CA LEU A 319 17.09 12.71 -2.95
C LEU A 319 17.54 12.30 -4.36
N VAL A 320 17.41 11.01 -4.69
CA VAL A 320 17.67 10.44 -6.01
C VAL A 320 16.37 9.83 -6.52
N THR A 321 15.85 10.33 -7.63
CA THR A 321 14.54 9.94 -8.18
C THR A 321 14.72 9.18 -9.50
N MET A 322 13.86 8.21 -9.78
CA MET A 322 13.83 7.58 -11.11
C MET A 322 13.66 8.63 -12.20
N LYS A 323 14.22 8.35 -13.37
CA LYS A 323 14.11 9.22 -14.54
C LYS A 323 12.72 9.20 -15.15
N TRP A 324 12.10 8.03 -15.18
CA TRP A 324 10.74 7.80 -15.63
C TRP A 324 10.10 6.64 -14.86
N TRP A 325 8.79 6.53 -14.93
CA TRP A 325 7.97 5.57 -14.18
C TRP A 325 8.31 4.10 -14.45
N ASP A 326 8.92 3.77 -15.61
CA ASP A 326 9.41 2.42 -15.89
C ASP A 326 10.49 1.96 -14.89
N ASN A 327 11.14 2.89 -14.20
CA ASN A 327 12.12 2.64 -13.14
C ASN A 327 11.57 2.91 -11.72
N LEU A 328 10.24 2.84 -11.51
CA LEU A 328 9.59 3.01 -10.20
C LEU A 328 10.18 2.09 -9.11
N TRP A 329 10.70 0.94 -9.51
CA TRP A 329 11.36 -0.01 -8.63
C TRP A 329 12.59 0.56 -7.91
N LEU A 330 13.26 1.56 -8.45
CA LEU A 330 14.37 2.27 -7.78
C LEU A 330 13.91 2.98 -6.49
N ASN A 331 12.65 3.36 -6.41
CA ASN A 331 12.00 3.88 -5.22
C ASN A 331 11.45 2.72 -4.39
N GLU A 332 10.45 2.02 -4.89
CA GLU A 332 9.58 1.13 -4.12
C GLU A 332 10.27 -0.17 -3.69
N SER A 333 11.03 -0.81 -4.59
CA SER A 333 11.71 -2.07 -4.25
C SER A 333 12.76 -1.88 -3.17
N PHE A 334 13.46 -0.74 -3.20
CA PHE A 334 14.40 -0.40 -2.14
C PHE A 334 13.69 -0.06 -0.83
N ALA A 335 12.67 0.77 -0.86
CA ALA A 335 11.94 1.14 0.35
C ALA A 335 11.34 -0.10 1.02
N ASN A 336 10.76 -1.02 0.23
CA ASN A 336 10.19 -2.26 0.76
C ASN A 336 11.26 -3.21 1.35
N MET A 337 12.47 -3.28 0.81
CA MET A 337 13.56 -4.04 1.44
C MET A 337 14.11 -3.34 2.69
N MET A 338 14.33 -2.03 2.58
CA MET A 338 14.94 -1.24 3.65
C MET A 338 14.07 -1.13 4.89
N GLN A 339 12.75 -1.19 4.76
CA GLN A 339 11.84 -1.20 5.92
C GLN A 339 12.15 -2.38 6.85
N TYR A 340 12.38 -3.58 6.31
CA TYR A 340 12.75 -4.76 7.08
C TYR A 340 14.17 -4.65 7.63
N TYR A 341 15.10 -4.15 6.83
CA TYR A 341 16.49 -3.98 7.25
C TYR A 341 16.62 -3.01 8.42
N ALA A 342 15.93 -1.87 8.39
CA ALA A 342 15.95 -0.90 9.46
C ALA A 342 15.28 -1.41 10.74
N ILE A 343 14.08 -1.99 10.63
CA ILE A 343 13.34 -2.47 11.80
C ILE A 343 14.04 -3.67 12.46
N ASP A 344 14.66 -4.57 11.68
CA ASP A 344 15.48 -5.65 12.26
C ASP A 344 16.67 -5.12 13.07
N HIS A 345 17.30 -4.05 12.58
CA HIS A 345 18.38 -3.39 13.32
C HIS A 345 17.88 -2.71 14.60
N LEU A 346 16.75 -1.99 14.54
CA LEU A 346 16.20 -1.22 15.65
C LEU A 346 15.49 -2.11 16.69
N ARG A 347 14.92 -3.22 16.27
CA ARG A 347 14.09 -4.13 17.06
C ARG A 347 14.42 -5.60 16.72
N PRO A 348 15.67 -6.06 16.96
CA PRO A 348 16.08 -7.41 16.56
C PRO A 348 15.25 -8.52 17.23
N GLU A 349 14.63 -8.23 18.38
CA GLU A 349 13.73 -9.13 19.08
C GLU A 349 12.42 -9.39 18.32
N TRP A 350 12.01 -8.53 17.36
CA TRP A 350 10.83 -8.74 16.52
C TRP A 350 11.09 -9.74 15.41
N LYS A 351 12.33 -9.94 14.99
CA LYS A 351 12.73 -10.86 13.93
C LYS A 351 11.96 -10.60 12.63
N ILE A 352 11.81 -9.35 12.26
CA ILE A 352 10.91 -8.87 11.20
C ILE A 352 11.21 -9.48 9.82
N TRP A 353 12.42 -10.00 9.56
CA TRP A 353 12.72 -10.74 8.35
C TRP A 353 11.88 -12.01 8.18
N GLN A 354 11.32 -12.54 9.28
CA GLN A 354 10.40 -13.69 9.20
C GLN A 354 9.10 -13.30 8.49
N ASP A 355 8.59 -12.09 8.77
CA ASP A 355 7.40 -11.56 8.10
C ASP A 355 7.69 -11.29 6.61
N PHE A 356 8.88 -10.76 6.26
CA PHE A 356 9.31 -10.65 4.86
C PHE A 356 9.26 -11.99 4.12
N PHE A 357 9.68 -13.08 4.76
CA PHE A 357 9.68 -14.41 4.12
C PHE A 357 8.28 -15.00 3.99
N THR A 358 7.41 -14.81 4.98
CA THR A 358 6.06 -15.39 4.99
C THR A 358 5.06 -14.59 4.18
N ASP A 359 5.24 -13.28 4.07
CA ASP A 359 4.32 -12.37 3.42
C ASP A 359 4.85 -11.95 2.03
N ASP A 360 5.87 -11.11 1.95
CA ASP A 360 6.36 -10.56 0.70
C ASP A 360 6.91 -11.64 -0.24
N CYS A 361 7.75 -12.54 0.28
CA CYS A 361 8.32 -13.58 -0.57
C CYS A 361 7.27 -14.55 -1.11
N LEU A 362 6.26 -14.88 -0.31
CA LEU A 362 5.16 -15.75 -0.75
C LEU A 362 4.22 -15.01 -1.73
N ALA A 363 3.92 -13.74 -1.47
CA ALA A 363 3.12 -12.91 -2.37
C ALA A 363 3.80 -12.75 -3.75
N ALA A 364 5.10 -12.43 -3.75
CA ALA A 364 5.90 -12.30 -4.97
C ALA A 364 5.91 -13.61 -5.78
N LEU A 365 6.22 -14.74 -5.16
CA LEU A 365 6.24 -16.03 -5.85
C LEU A 365 4.85 -16.44 -6.37
N SER A 366 3.80 -16.17 -5.62
CA SER A 366 2.43 -16.50 -6.01
C SER A 366 1.96 -15.67 -7.22
N ARG A 367 2.25 -14.37 -7.21
CA ARG A 367 1.82 -13.43 -8.25
C ARG A 367 2.62 -13.63 -9.54
N ASP A 368 3.94 -13.73 -9.42
CA ASP A 368 4.87 -13.84 -10.54
C ASP A 368 4.80 -15.21 -11.26
N ALA A 369 4.07 -16.17 -10.70
CA ALA A 369 3.74 -17.45 -11.34
C ALA A 369 2.55 -17.38 -12.31
N LEU A 370 1.91 -16.23 -12.47
CA LEU A 370 0.80 -16.04 -13.39
C LEU A 370 1.29 -15.56 -14.76
N THR A 371 0.66 -16.02 -15.82
CA THR A 371 0.94 -15.53 -17.17
C THR A 371 0.33 -14.13 -17.35
N GLY A 372 1.06 -13.23 -17.99
CA GLY A 372 0.60 -11.85 -18.25
C GLY A 372 0.93 -10.85 -17.13
N VAL A 373 1.52 -11.30 -16.02
CA VAL A 373 2.05 -10.41 -14.99
C VAL A 373 3.21 -9.59 -15.54
N GLN A 374 3.32 -8.36 -15.07
CA GLN A 374 4.39 -7.43 -15.46
C GLN A 374 5.77 -7.85 -14.92
N SER A 375 6.83 -7.39 -15.60
CA SER A 375 8.18 -7.37 -15.03
C SER A 375 8.31 -6.29 -13.96
N VAL A 376 9.38 -6.33 -13.16
CA VAL A 376 9.65 -5.29 -12.14
C VAL A 376 9.89 -3.94 -12.81
N GLN A 377 10.67 -3.92 -13.89
CA GLN A 377 10.78 -2.77 -14.79
C GLN A 377 9.89 -3.00 -16.00
N GLN A 378 8.85 -2.20 -16.14
CA GLN A 378 7.84 -2.32 -17.20
C GLN A 378 7.78 -1.01 -18.00
N PRO A 379 7.97 -1.04 -19.35
CA PRO A 379 7.77 0.14 -20.18
C PRO A 379 6.38 0.75 -20.03
N VAL A 380 6.31 2.07 -19.98
CA VAL A 380 5.07 2.85 -19.86
C VAL A 380 4.82 3.61 -21.16
N HIS A 381 3.69 3.34 -21.79
CA HIS A 381 3.31 3.94 -23.08
C HIS A 381 2.15 4.93 -22.95
N ASP A 382 1.32 4.77 -21.93
CA ASP A 382 0.17 5.61 -21.62
C ASP A 382 0.21 6.03 -20.14
N PRO A 383 -0.10 7.30 -19.77
CA PRO A 383 -0.17 7.72 -18.37
C PRO A 383 -1.11 6.86 -17.52
N ALA A 384 -2.23 6.39 -18.08
CA ALA A 384 -3.18 5.51 -17.38
C ALA A 384 -2.57 4.15 -16.97
N GLU A 385 -1.45 3.74 -17.60
CA GLU A 385 -0.74 2.52 -17.21
C GLU A 385 0.10 2.70 -15.94
N ILE A 386 0.42 3.95 -15.54
CA ILE A 386 1.30 4.21 -14.39
C ILE A 386 0.69 3.63 -13.12
N ALA A 387 -0.61 3.80 -12.91
CA ALA A 387 -1.32 3.24 -11.75
C ALA A 387 -1.11 1.72 -11.62
N THR A 388 -1.10 0.99 -12.73
CA THR A 388 -0.92 -0.47 -12.74
C THR A 388 0.50 -0.94 -12.42
N LEU A 389 1.49 -0.04 -12.36
CA LEU A 389 2.85 -0.37 -11.93
C LEU A 389 2.95 -0.63 -10.42
N PHE A 390 2.06 -0.04 -9.63
CA PHE A 390 2.03 -0.16 -8.16
C PHE A 390 1.48 -1.52 -7.68
N ASP A 391 1.78 -2.60 -8.41
CA ASP A 391 1.45 -3.98 -7.98
C ASP A 391 2.32 -4.36 -6.77
N SER A 392 1.68 -4.47 -5.60
CA SER A 392 2.34 -4.75 -4.32
C SER A 392 3.19 -6.02 -4.33
N ALA A 393 2.79 -7.03 -5.11
CA ALA A 393 3.52 -8.28 -5.20
C ALA A 393 4.71 -8.22 -6.18
N ILE A 394 4.74 -7.27 -7.11
CA ILE A 394 5.77 -7.19 -8.15
C ILE A 394 6.77 -6.06 -7.86
N VAL A 395 6.38 -4.79 -7.99
CA VAL A 395 7.33 -3.68 -7.81
C VAL A 395 7.81 -3.55 -6.37
N TYR A 396 6.95 -3.89 -5.39
CA TYR A 396 7.32 -3.92 -3.97
C TYR A 396 7.97 -5.26 -3.60
N ALA A 397 7.20 -6.33 -3.49
CA ALA A 397 7.65 -7.59 -2.90
C ALA A 397 8.69 -8.34 -3.75
N LYS A 398 8.45 -8.58 -5.06
CA LYS A 398 9.47 -9.20 -5.94
C LYS A 398 10.69 -8.30 -6.04
N GLY A 399 10.49 -6.99 -6.23
CA GLY A 399 11.58 -6.03 -6.30
C GLY A 399 12.45 -6.04 -5.05
N ALA A 400 11.86 -5.97 -3.85
CA ALA A 400 12.57 -6.07 -2.58
C ALA A 400 13.33 -7.39 -2.44
N ARG A 401 12.70 -8.51 -2.85
CA ARG A 401 13.34 -9.83 -2.85
C ARG A 401 14.55 -9.89 -3.76
N LEU A 402 14.50 -9.23 -4.93
CA LEU A 402 15.65 -9.15 -5.84
C LEU A 402 16.77 -8.28 -5.24
N MET A 403 16.45 -7.18 -4.58
CA MET A 403 17.45 -6.35 -3.88
C MET A 403 18.05 -7.12 -2.69
N PHE A 404 17.25 -7.86 -1.93
CA PHE A 404 17.72 -8.75 -0.87
C PHE A 404 18.66 -9.84 -1.42
N MET A 405 18.28 -10.47 -2.54
CA MET A 405 19.13 -11.45 -3.23
C MET A 405 20.46 -10.84 -3.66
N LEU A 406 20.45 -9.64 -4.24
CA LEU A 406 21.67 -8.92 -4.65
C LEU A 406 22.55 -8.58 -3.45
N MET A 407 21.95 -8.08 -2.36
CA MET A 407 22.68 -7.79 -1.11
C MET A 407 23.35 -9.04 -0.51
N ARG A 408 22.65 -10.18 -0.52
CA ARG A 408 23.22 -11.47 -0.05
C ARG A 408 24.35 -11.97 -0.95
N LEU A 409 24.28 -11.74 -2.26
CA LEU A 409 25.35 -12.11 -3.21
C LEU A 409 26.60 -11.24 -3.07
N MET A 410 26.44 -9.93 -2.98
CA MET A 410 27.56 -8.98 -2.84
C MET A 410 28.15 -8.98 -1.43
N GLY A 411 27.37 -9.38 -0.43
CA GLY A 411 27.60 -9.13 0.99
C GLY A 411 27.24 -7.70 1.38
N GLU A 412 26.64 -7.54 2.56
CA GLU A 412 26.09 -6.27 3.06
C GLU A 412 27.06 -5.10 2.93
N ARG A 413 28.32 -5.29 3.37
CA ARG A 413 29.33 -4.23 3.33
C ARG A 413 29.57 -3.69 1.92
N SER A 414 29.70 -4.56 0.93
CA SER A 414 29.91 -4.19 -0.47
C SER A 414 28.68 -3.52 -1.05
N PHE A 415 27.50 -4.06 -0.78
CA PHE A 415 26.23 -3.52 -1.23
C PHE A 415 26.02 -2.07 -0.72
N PHE A 416 26.15 -1.82 0.57
CA PHE A 416 26.01 -0.47 1.13
C PHE A 416 27.14 0.48 0.72
N ALA A 417 28.36 0.00 0.48
CA ALA A 417 29.42 0.84 -0.10
C ALA A 417 29.07 1.33 -1.51
N GLY A 418 28.45 0.47 -2.31
CA GLY A 418 27.94 0.86 -3.64
C GLY A 418 26.79 1.86 -3.55
N LEU A 419 25.84 1.68 -2.64
CA LEU A 419 24.74 2.63 -2.41
C LEU A 419 25.23 4.01 -1.95
N LYS A 420 26.23 4.08 -1.07
CA LYS A 420 26.86 5.36 -0.72
C LYS A 420 27.47 6.08 -1.94
N THR A 421 28.07 5.30 -2.85
CA THR A 421 28.61 5.83 -4.12
C THR A 421 27.48 6.37 -5.01
N TYR A 422 26.37 5.63 -5.10
CA TYR A 422 25.20 5.99 -5.87
C TYR A 422 24.58 7.32 -5.37
N PHE A 423 24.29 7.45 -4.08
CA PHE A 423 23.75 8.68 -3.51
C PHE A 423 24.68 9.87 -3.67
N LYS A 424 25.96 9.71 -3.40
CA LYS A 424 26.95 10.79 -3.54
C LYS A 424 27.05 11.30 -4.98
N LYS A 425 26.95 10.41 -5.97
CA LYS A 425 27.04 10.76 -7.40
C LYS A 425 25.77 11.42 -7.93
N HIS A 426 24.60 10.96 -7.45
CA HIS A 426 23.30 11.29 -8.07
C HIS A 426 22.35 12.13 -7.20
N GLN A 427 22.77 12.63 -6.02
CA GLN A 427 21.95 13.46 -5.15
C GLN A 427 21.31 14.64 -5.94
N TYR A 428 20.02 14.89 -5.67
CA TYR A 428 19.18 15.90 -6.33
C TYR A 428 18.99 15.69 -7.85
N SER A 429 19.29 14.51 -8.35
CA SER A 429 19.21 14.17 -9.77
C SER A 429 18.26 12.98 -10.02
N ASN A 430 18.15 12.58 -11.27
CA ASN A 430 17.36 11.44 -11.71
C ASN A 430 18.26 10.34 -12.29
N THR A 431 17.82 9.08 -12.10
CA THR A 431 18.60 7.91 -12.49
C THR A 431 17.76 6.84 -13.17
N THR A 432 18.43 5.92 -13.80
CA THR A 432 17.91 4.65 -14.32
C THR A 432 18.56 3.48 -13.58
N GLY A 433 18.10 2.26 -13.82
CA GLY A 433 18.75 1.06 -13.27
C GLY A 433 20.23 0.96 -13.64
N ASP A 434 20.61 1.40 -14.85
CA ASP A 434 22.02 1.40 -15.30
C ASP A 434 22.92 2.24 -14.40
N ASP A 435 22.45 3.40 -13.95
CA ASP A 435 23.19 4.29 -13.04
C ASP A 435 23.45 3.62 -11.68
N LEU A 436 22.48 2.85 -11.21
CA LEU A 436 22.64 2.05 -9.98
C LEU A 436 23.65 0.93 -10.19
N TRP A 437 23.51 0.16 -11.28
CA TRP A 437 24.46 -0.94 -11.58
C TRP A 437 25.89 -0.42 -11.74
N GLU A 438 26.08 0.72 -12.36
CA GLU A 438 27.39 1.38 -12.48
C GLU A 438 28.01 1.71 -11.10
N ALA A 439 27.18 2.17 -10.16
CA ALA A 439 27.64 2.51 -8.80
C ALA A 439 27.97 1.26 -7.96
N LEU A 440 27.26 0.15 -8.15
CA LEU A 440 27.46 -1.10 -7.42
C LEU A 440 28.61 -1.94 -8.01
N ALA A 441 28.84 -1.89 -9.33
CA ALA A 441 29.79 -2.75 -10.05
C ALA A 441 31.23 -2.75 -9.46
N PRO A 442 31.81 -1.62 -9.01
CA PRO A 442 33.15 -1.62 -8.41
C PRO A 442 33.27 -2.43 -7.10
N HIS A 443 32.15 -2.81 -6.49
CA HIS A 443 32.06 -3.52 -5.22
C HIS A 443 31.65 -4.99 -5.37
N ALA A 444 31.50 -5.49 -6.61
CA ALA A 444 31.13 -6.86 -6.93
C ALA A 444 32.23 -7.59 -7.71
N ASP A 445 32.22 -8.91 -7.67
CA ASP A 445 33.12 -9.81 -8.43
C ASP A 445 32.44 -10.48 -9.65
N PHE A 446 31.23 -10.00 -10.00
CA PHE A 446 30.42 -10.47 -11.13
C PHE A 446 29.79 -9.27 -11.87
N ASP A 447 29.33 -9.48 -13.11
CA ASP A 447 28.59 -8.47 -13.87
C ASP A 447 27.17 -8.29 -13.30
N ILE A 448 27.00 -7.24 -12.48
CA ILE A 448 25.71 -6.94 -11.84
C ILE A 448 24.64 -6.64 -12.87
N LYS A 449 24.97 -5.85 -13.92
CA LYS A 449 24.00 -5.48 -14.93
C LYS A 449 23.46 -6.70 -15.68
N GLU A 450 24.35 -7.55 -16.20
CA GLU A 450 23.95 -8.78 -16.90
C GLU A 450 23.11 -9.68 -15.98
N PHE A 451 23.51 -9.78 -14.71
CA PHE A 451 22.78 -10.57 -13.71
C PHE A 451 21.39 -10.01 -13.42
N MET A 452 21.29 -8.72 -13.08
CA MET A 452 20.05 -8.11 -12.60
C MET A 452 19.05 -7.81 -13.72
N ASP A 453 19.51 -7.42 -14.91
CA ASP A 453 18.62 -7.19 -16.07
C ASP A 453 17.81 -8.44 -16.40
N ALA A 454 18.40 -9.64 -16.24
CA ALA A 454 17.69 -10.89 -16.45
C ALA A 454 16.53 -11.13 -15.44
N TRP A 455 16.58 -10.51 -14.26
CA TRP A 455 15.55 -10.63 -13.23
C TRP A 455 14.52 -9.49 -13.26
N ILE A 456 14.98 -8.29 -13.58
CA ILE A 456 14.14 -7.07 -13.51
C ILE A 456 13.31 -6.89 -14.78
N LEU A 457 13.88 -7.21 -15.96
CA LEU A 457 13.25 -6.94 -17.25
C LEU A 457 12.29 -8.03 -17.73
N GLN A 458 12.19 -9.15 -17.01
CA GLN A 458 11.29 -10.23 -17.39
C GLN A 458 10.41 -10.71 -16.23
N PRO A 459 9.13 -11.06 -16.52
CA PRO A 459 8.25 -11.66 -15.51
C PRO A 459 8.56 -13.14 -15.31
N GLY A 460 8.20 -13.65 -14.13
CA GLY A 460 8.36 -15.07 -13.77
C GLY A 460 9.70 -15.35 -13.11
N TYR A 461 9.89 -16.63 -12.77
CA TYR A 461 11.07 -17.14 -12.09
C TYR A 461 11.26 -18.63 -12.37
N PRO A 462 12.50 -19.15 -12.15
CA PRO A 462 12.78 -20.55 -12.43
C PRO A 462 12.27 -21.50 -11.34
N MET A 463 11.80 -22.65 -11.76
CA MET A 463 11.69 -23.88 -10.97
C MET A 463 12.89 -24.77 -11.26
N LEU A 464 13.57 -25.19 -10.22
CA LEU A 464 14.78 -26.01 -10.29
C LEU A 464 14.43 -27.46 -10.01
N THR A 465 14.84 -28.35 -10.92
CA THR A 465 14.78 -29.81 -10.75
C THR A 465 16.15 -30.39 -11.09
N ASP A 466 16.82 -31.06 -10.16
CA ASP A 466 18.17 -31.64 -10.34
C ASP A 466 19.14 -30.72 -11.08
N SER A 467 19.14 -30.71 -12.40
CA SER A 467 20.03 -29.91 -13.26
C SER A 467 19.29 -29.04 -14.28
N VAL A 468 17.95 -28.96 -14.23
CA VAL A 468 17.13 -28.28 -15.25
C VAL A 468 16.43 -27.08 -14.62
N GLN A 469 16.54 -25.94 -15.31
CA GLN A 469 15.74 -24.75 -15.06
C GLN A 469 14.53 -24.73 -16.00
N GLN A 470 13.34 -24.51 -15.43
CA GLN A 470 12.13 -24.28 -16.19
C GLN A 470 11.40 -23.08 -15.56
N ARG A 471 10.78 -22.23 -16.37
CA ARG A 471 9.91 -21.21 -15.83
C ARG A 471 8.73 -21.84 -15.07
N PHE A 472 8.52 -21.43 -13.83
CA PHE A 472 7.37 -21.89 -13.07
C PHE A 472 6.12 -21.08 -13.44
N LEU A 473 5.04 -21.77 -13.77
CA LEU A 473 3.73 -21.17 -14.04
C LEU A 473 2.63 -21.98 -13.34
N LEU A 474 1.71 -21.30 -12.69
CA LEU A 474 0.53 -21.94 -12.09
C LEU A 474 -0.36 -22.63 -13.14
N SER A 475 -0.31 -22.23 -14.40
CA SER A 475 -0.94 -22.97 -15.51
C SER A 475 -0.39 -24.39 -15.73
N GLY A 476 0.77 -24.73 -15.16
CA GLY A 476 1.47 -25.99 -15.40
C GLY A 476 2.22 -26.02 -16.74
N ALA A 477 2.18 -24.96 -17.54
CA ALA A 477 3.05 -24.81 -18.71
C ALA A 477 4.49 -24.56 -18.26
N THR A 478 5.44 -25.01 -19.02
CA THR A 478 6.87 -24.80 -18.76
C THR A 478 7.53 -24.29 -20.02
N ASP A 479 8.28 -23.18 -19.89
CA ASP A 479 9.15 -22.67 -20.94
C ASP A 479 10.61 -22.89 -20.53
N GLU A 480 11.47 -23.27 -21.49
CA GLU A 480 12.91 -23.27 -21.25
C GLU A 480 13.41 -21.81 -21.26
N THR A 481 13.51 -21.23 -20.09
CA THR A 481 14.14 -19.91 -19.89
C THR A 481 15.35 -20.08 -18.98
N LYS A 482 16.38 -19.27 -19.21
CA LYS A 482 17.59 -19.30 -18.39
C LYS A 482 17.66 -18.00 -17.60
N TRP A 483 17.67 -18.12 -16.27
CA TRP A 483 18.07 -17.05 -15.36
C TRP A 483 19.52 -17.26 -14.91
N PRO A 484 20.32 -16.23 -14.77
CA PRO A 484 21.58 -16.32 -14.06
C PRO A 484 21.25 -16.63 -12.59
N LEU A 485 21.59 -17.81 -12.12
CA LEU A 485 21.33 -18.20 -10.74
C LEU A 485 22.49 -17.82 -9.85
N PRO A 486 22.21 -17.27 -8.64
CA PRO A 486 23.20 -17.30 -7.58
C PRO A 486 23.58 -18.74 -7.27
N LYS A 487 24.60 -18.97 -6.43
CA LYS A 487 24.82 -20.30 -5.87
C LYS A 487 23.49 -20.76 -5.27
N ILE A 488 22.95 -21.87 -5.81
CA ILE A 488 21.67 -22.41 -5.33
C ILE A 488 21.83 -22.82 -3.88
N THR A 489 21.00 -22.24 -3.04
CA THR A 489 20.87 -22.53 -1.62
C THR A 489 19.45 -22.97 -1.34
N ASP A 490 19.23 -23.72 -0.31
CA ASP A 490 17.89 -24.14 0.15
C ASP A 490 17.32 -23.21 1.22
N ASP A 491 17.89 -22.01 1.37
CA ASP A 491 17.41 -20.89 2.18
C ASP A 491 16.45 -19.95 1.39
N MET A 492 16.03 -18.85 1.99
CA MET A 492 15.11 -17.88 1.39
C MET A 492 15.79 -16.79 0.54
N SER A 493 17.11 -16.90 0.29
CA SER A 493 17.90 -15.82 -0.36
C SER A 493 17.60 -15.60 -1.84
N GLY A 494 17.06 -16.59 -2.57
CA GLY A 494 16.85 -16.48 -4.02
C GLY A 494 15.40 -16.51 -4.47
N HIS A 495 15.08 -15.85 -5.60
CA HIS A 495 13.74 -15.82 -6.19
C HIS A 495 13.50 -16.99 -7.17
N TYR A 496 13.34 -18.19 -6.66
CA TYR A 496 13.10 -19.43 -7.41
C TYR A 496 12.36 -20.45 -6.56
N LEU A 497 11.84 -21.52 -7.17
CA LEU A 497 11.34 -22.73 -6.48
C LEU A 497 12.31 -23.90 -6.67
N ILE A 498 12.34 -24.79 -5.69
CA ILE A 498 13.04 -26.08 -5.78
C ILE A 498 12.00 -27.20 -5.77
N ASN A 499 11.87 -27.90 -6.88
CA ASN A 499 11.01 -29.06 -7.00
C ASN A 499 11.80 -30.31 -6.62
N LEU A 500 11.82 -30.66 -5.34
CA LEU A 500 12.45 -31.86 -4.83
C LEU A 500 11.68 -33.11 -5.29
N SER A 501 12.41 -34.15 -5.72
CA SER A 501 11.82 -35.46 -5.96
C SER A 501 11.14 -36.01 -4.71
N GLY A 502 10.21 -36.97 -4.87
CA GLY A 502 9.52 -37.57 -3.72
C GLY A 502 10.47 -38.17 -2.65
N PRO A 503 11.54 -38.92 -3.02
CA PRO A 503 12.55 -39.40 -2.07
C PRO A 503 13.32 -38.28 -1.35
N GLU A 504 13.77 -37.23 -2.05
CA GLU A 504 14.50 -36.11 -1.47
C GLU A 504 13.63 -35.32 -0.51
N PHE A 505 12.38 -35.00 -0.91
CA PHE A 505 11.42 -34.36 -0.04
C PHE A 505 11.18 -35.13 1.25
N THR A 506 11.01 -36.48 1.12
CA THR A 506 10.81 -37.38 2.26
C THR A 506 12.03 -37.37 3.20
N GLU A 507 13.24 -37.32 2.65
CA GLU A 507 14.48 -37.30 3.43
C GLU A 507 14.62 -35.95 4.18
N LYS A 508 14.37 -34.81 3.51
CA LYS A 508 14.36 -33.48 4.17
C LYS A 508 13.30 -33.42 5.28
N LEU A 509 12.11 -33.98 5.04
CA LEU A 509 11.05 -34.01 6.02
C LEU A 509 11.39 -34.87 7.26
N LYS A 510 12.11 -36.02 7.10
CA LYS A 510 12.61 -36.78 8.24
C LYS A 510 13.62 -36.03 9.09
N ASN A 511 14.36 -35.13 8.47
CA ASN A 511 15.38 -34.31 9.12
C ASN A 511 14.86 -32.87 9.40
N PHE A 512 13.56 -32.59 9.33
CA PHE A 512 12.97 -31.26 9.41
C PHE A 512 13.42 -30.46 10.62
N GLU A 513 13.50 -31.08 11.79
CA GLU A 513 13.96 -30.44 13.03
C GLU A 513 15.43 -29.95 12.99
N LYS A 514 16.25 -30.50 12.08
CA LYS A 514 17.64 -30.07 11.91
C LYS A 514 17.82 -28.92 10.94
N LEU A 515 16.79 -28.61 10.15
CA LEU A 515 16.78 -27.50 9.22
C LEU A 515 16.68 -26.18 10.00
N ASP A 516 17.34 -25.14 9.51
CA ASP A 516 17.11 -23.79 10.00
C ASP A 516 15.74 -23.26 9.54
N LEU A 517 15.36 -22.07 10.01
CA LEU A 517 14.04 -21.50 9.74
C LEU A 517 13.82 -21.23 8.24
N GLU A 518 14.80 -20.62 7.56
CA GLU A 518 14.69 -20.29 6.14
C GLU A 518 14.53 -21.55 5.28
N GLN A 519 15.28 -22.63 5.58
CA GLN A 519 15.16 -23.92 4.92
C GLN A 519 13.79 -24.57 5.14
N LYS A 520 13.25 -24.46 6.36
CA LYS A 520 11.91 -24.95 6.69
C LYS A 520 10.82 -24.19 5.91
N LEU A 521 10.92 -22.86 5.88
CA LEU A 521 10.00 -22.02 5.13
C LEU A 521 10.07 -22.30 3.63
N ARG A 522 11.28 -22.39 3.06
CA ARG A 522 11.49 -22.76 1.65
C ARG A 522 10.78 -24.05 1.30
N LEU A 523 11.01 -25.10 2.11
CA LEU A 523 10.44 -26.43 1.87
C LEU A 523 8.91 -26.40 1.84
N LEU A 524 8.28 -25.64 2.74
CA LEU A 524 6.82 -25.52 2.82
C LEU A 524 6.22 -24.63 1.74
N ILE A 525 6.83 -23.48 1.47
CA ILE A 525 6.39 -22.52 0.45
C ILE A 525 6.48 -23.19 -0.94
N ASP A 526 7.62 -23.81 -1.27
CA ASP A 526 7.80 -24.49 -2.55
C ASP A 526 6.74 -25.58 -2.72
N ARG A 527 6.52 -26.39 -1.68
CA ARG A 527 5.52 -27.48 -1.74
C ARG A 527 4.09 -26.97 -1.86
N HIS A 528 3.78 -25.86 -1.17
CA HIS A 528 2.48 -25.21 -1.26
C HIS A 528 2.20 -24.69 -2.68
N LEU A 529 3.14 -23.98 -3.29
CA LEU A 529 2.97 -23.44 -4.64
C LEU A 529 2.90 -24.56 -5.70
N LEU A 530 3.74 -25.58 -5.59
CA LEU A 530 3.71 -26.76 -6.46
C LEU A 530 2.38 -27.51 -6.39
N SER A 531 1.71 -27.50 -5.22
CA SER A 531 0.40 -28.18 -5.07
C SER A 531 -0.76 -27.51 -5.79
N ARG A 532 -0.56 -26.27 -6.24
CA ARG A 532 -1.54 -25.56 -7.08
C ARG A 532 -1.37 -25.89 -8.58
N THR A 533 -0.46 -26.81 -8.90
CA THR A 533 -0.16 -27.28 -10.25
C THR A 533 -0.31 -28.81 -10.32
N PRO A 534 -0.31 -29.42 -11.52
CA PRO A 534 -0.33 -30.89 -11.66
C PRO A 534 0.91 -31.59 -11.11
N ILE A 535 1.97 -30.88 -10.69
CA ILE A 535 3.25 -31.45 -10.23
C ILE A 535 3.08 -32.14 -8.88
N VAL A 536 2.29 -31.55 -7.97
CA VAL A 536 2.07 -32.08 -6.61
C VAL A 536 0.58 -32.04 -6.30
N SER A 537 0.00 -33.15 -5.82
CA SER A 537 -1.40 -33.16 -5.40
C SER A 537 -1.59 -32.43 -4.06
N THR A 538 -2.63 -31.58 -3.94
CA THR A 538 -3.07 -30.96 -2.69
C THR A 538 -3.37 -32.02 -1.61
N GLY A 539 -3.85 -33.18 -1.99
CA GLY A 539 -4.01 -34.33 -1.06
C GLY A 539 -2.72 -34.68 -0.34
N SER A 540 -1.55 -34.59 -1.01
CA SER A 540 -0.26 -34.85 -0.36
C SER A 540 0.14 -33.80 0.66
N LEU A 541 -0.34 -32.54 0.53
CA LEU A 541 -0.20 -31.53 1.57
C LEU A 541 -1.05 -31.84 2.79
N MET A 542 -2.26 -32.34 2.60
CA MET A 542 -3.10 -32.77 3.73
C MET A 542 -2.42 -33.88 4.52
N ASP A 543 -1.73 -34.83 3.86
CA ASP A 543 -0.96 -35.87 4.57
C ASP A 543 0.24 -35.29 5.35
N LEU A 544 0.71 -34.12 4.98
CA LEU A 544 1.84 -33.42 5.61
C LEU A 544 1.43 -32.61 6.84
N LEU A 545 0.30 -31.86 6.77
CA LEU A 545 -0.10 -30.88 7.79
C LEU A 545 -0.18 -31.43 9.23
N PRO A 546 -0.66 -32.68 9.50
CA PRO A 546 -0.70 -33.23 10.85
C PRO A 546 0.68 -33.33 11.54
N LYS A 547 1.79 -33.28 10.79
CA LYS A 547 3.15 -33.29 11.35
C LYS A 547 3.52 -31.97 12.04
N PHE A 548 2.80 -30.87 11.71
CA PHE A 548 3.01 -29.55 12.26
C PHE A 548 2.12 -29.23 13.48
N LYS A 549 1.32 -30.15 13.96
CA LYS A 549 0.44 -29.91 15.11
C LYS A 549 1.20 -29.50 16.38
N TYR A 550 2.49 -29.88 16.51
CA TYR A 550 3.37 -29.48 17.62
C TYR A 550 4.31 -28.33 17.27
N GLU A 551 4.21 -27.77 16.06
CA GLU A 551 5.08 -26.67 15.63
C GLU A 551 4.80 -25.43 16.49
N ARG A 552 5.88 -24.83 17.00
CA ARG A 552 5.81 -23.65 17.88
C ARG A 552 6.30 -22.38 17.22
N SER A 553 6.92 -22.48 16.07
CA SER A 553 7.36 -21.33 15.29
C SER A 553 6.16 -20.70 14.59
N GLU A 554 5.86 -19.45 14.92
CA GLU A 554 4.78 -18.69 14.29
C GLU A 554 4.97 -18.59 12.78
N PRO A 555 6.13 -18.18 12.21
CA PRO A 555 6.28 -18.07 10.76
C PRO A 555 6.08 -19.39 10.01
N ILE A 556 6.48 -20.53 10.58
CA ILE A 556 6.19 -21.84 9.99
C ILE A 556 4.69 -22.12 10.05
N PHE A 557 4.06 -21.85 11.19
CA PHE A 557 2.63 -22.07 11.37
C PHE A 557 1.78 -21.12 10.52
N SER A 558 2.27 -19.92 10.20
CA SER A 558 1.63 -18.99 9.26
C SER A 558 1.54 -19.59 7.85
N ILE A 559 2.58 -20.25 7.35
CA ILE A 559 2.52 -21.00 6.09
C ILE A 559 1.54 -22.19 6.18
N VAL A 560 1.55 -22.94 7.28
CA VAL A 560 0.56 -24.00 7.55
C VAL A 560 -0.86 -23.44 7.53
N ALA A 561 -1.09 -22.29 8.15
CA ALA A 561 -2.36 -21.57 8.16
C ALA A 561 -2.80 -21.16 6.74
N GLY A 562 -1.87 -20.65 5.93
CA GLY A 562 -2.11 -20.34 4.51
C GLY A 562 -2.57 -21.57 3.72
N ILE A 563 -1.91 -22.71 3.93
CA ILE A 563 -2.30 -23.99 3.32
C ILE A 563 -3.70 -24.39 3.79
N MET A 564 -3.99 -24.37 5.10
CA MET A 564 -5.32 -24.68 5.64
C MET A 564 -6.41 -23.79 5.05
N ASN A 565 -6.14 -22.48 4.89
CA ASN A 565 -7.06 -21.56 4.23
C ASN A 565 -7.31 -21.93 2.77
N SER A 566 -6.29 -22.37 2.05
CA SER A 566 -6.43 -22.78 0.65
C SER A 566 -7.32 -24.04 0.48
N LEU A 567 -7.39 -24.90 1.50
CA LEU A 567 -8.26 -26.10 1.46
C LEU A 567 -9.76 -25.76 1.50
N LYS A 568 -10.14 -24.57 1.98
CA LYS A 568 -11.55 -24.17 2.10
C LYS A 568 -12.29 -24.17 0.75
N VAL A 569 -11.58 -24.00 -0.36
CA VAL A 569 -12.18 -24.01 -1.71
C VAL A 569 -12.77 -25.38 -2.10
N PHE A 570 -12.29 -26.47 -1.49
CA PHE A 570 -12.74 -27.85 -1.77
C PHE A 570 -13.92 -28.31 -0.91
N ALA A 571 -14.35 -27.49 0.06
CA ALA A 571 -15.36 -27.86 1.04
C ALA A 571 -16.40 -26.72 1.20
N ALA A 572 -17.35 -26.67 0.26
CA ALA A 572 -18.42 -25.68 0.31
C ALA A 572 -19.35 -25.90 1.53
N PRO A 573 -19.93 -24.84 2.12
CA PRO A 573 -20.75 -24.90 3.33
C PRO A 573 -21.98 -25.82 3.29
N ASP A 574 -22.52 -26.08 2.09
CA ASP A 574 -23.68 -26.95 1.84
C ASP A 574 -23.31 -28.44 1.68
N THR A 575 -22.03 -28.78 1.80
CA THR A 575 -21.51 -30.12 1.67
C THR A 575 -21.11 -30.74 3.02
N GLU A 576 -21.16 -32.07 3.10
CA GLU A 576 -20.65 -32.80 4.28
C GLU A 576 -19.16 -32.51 4.55
N TYR A 577 -18.40 -32.15 3.51
CA TYR A 577 -16.97 -31.88 3.60
C TYR A 577 -16.64 -30.63 4.36
N TYR A 578 -17.58 -29.68 4.50
CA TYR A 578 -17.37 -28.45 5.26
C TYR A 578 -17.07 -28.77 6.75
N VAL A 579 -17.96 -29.56 7.40
CA VAL A 579 -17.77 -29.95 8.80
C VAL A 579 -16.53 -30.83 8.96
N LYS A 580 -16.27 -31.71 8.02
CA LYS A 580 -15.08 -32.58 8.03
C LYS A 580 -13.77 -31.78 7.90
N LEU A 581 -13.76 -30.72 7.08
CA LEU A 581 -12.62 -29.81 7.00
C LEU A 581 -12.42 -29.04 8.30
N GLN A 582 -13.49 -28.60 8.95
CA GLN A 582 -13.41 -27.96 10.27
C GLN A 582 -12.78 -28.91 11.30
N GLN A 583 -13.20 -30.16 11.34
CA GLN A 583 -12.64 -31.20 12.23
C GLN A 583 -11.16 -31.48 11.91
N TYR A 584 -10.82 -31.61 10.63
CA TYR A 584 -9.44 -31.77 10.18
C TYR A 584 -8.55 -30.60 10.63
N ILE A 585 -8.97 -29.36 10.39
CA ILE A 585 -8.23 -28.16 10.81
C ILE A 585 -8.08 -28.12 12.34
N TYR A 586 -9.15 -28.42 13.08
CA TYR A 586 -9.11 -28.47 14.54
C TYR A 586 -8.05 -29.45 15.04
N SER A 587 -7.93 -30.63 14.44
CA SER A 587 -6.93 -31.65 14.80
C SER A 587 -5.47 -31.19 14.63
N ILE A 588 -5.23 -30.17 13.79
CA ILE A 588 -3.89 -29.59 13.58
C ILE A 588 -3.60 -28.51 14.62
N ILE A 589 -4.62 -27.73 15.03
CA ILE A 589 -4.41 -26.58 15.94
C ILE A 589 -4.54 -26.97 17.42
N GLU A 590 -5.17 -28.07 17.77
CA GLU A 590 -5.58 -28.45 19.13
C GLU A 590 -4.44 -28.41 20.14
N ASP A 591 -3.28 -28.97 19.81
CA ASP A 591 -2.11 -29.00 20.70
C ASP A 591 -1.60 -27.57 21.02
N ASN A 592 -1.55 -26.69 20.03
CA ASN A 592 -1.19 -25.28 20.23
C ASN A 592 -2.29 -24.53 20.99
N LEU A 593 -3.55 -24.80 20.72
CA LEU A 593 -4.67 -24.22 21.46
C LEU A 593 -4.62 -24.56 22.96
N ILE A 594 -4.34 -25.81 23.28
CA ILE A 594 -4.18 -26.26 24.69
C ILE A 594 -2.96 -25.58 25.33
N ARG A 595 -1.83 -25.51 24.62
CA ARG A 595 -0.58 -24.90 25.10
C ARG A 595 -0.71 -23.42 25.37
N LEU A 596 -1.25 -22.68 24.42
CA LEU A 596 -1.35 -21.22 24.46
C LEU A 596 -2.52 -20.74 25.30
N GLY A 597 -3.64 -21.49 25.29
CA GLY A 597 -4.91 -21.04 25.87
C GLY A 597 -5.50 -19.83 25.15
N THR A 598 -6.63 -19.34 25.67
CA THR A 598 -7.37 -18.22 25.08
C THR A 598 -6.91 -16.85 25.59
N LYS A 599 -6.04 -16.77 26.60
CA LYS A 599 -5.59 -15.52 27.21
C LYS A 599 -4.08 -15.34 27.06
N PRO A 600 -3.61 -14.15 26.67
CA PRO A 600 -2.17 -13.84 26.72
C PRO A 600 -1.62 -13.98 28.14
N ARG A 601 -0.37 -14.42 28.25
CA ARG A 601 0.36 -14.54 29.53
C ARG A 601 1.12 -13.26 29.82
N HIS A 602 1.40 -12.98 31.07
CA HIS A 602 2.26 -11.86 31.42
C HIS A 602 3.67 -12.08 30.88
N ASN A 603 4.23 -11.11 30.18
CA ASN A 603 5.55 -11.16 29.51
C ASN A 603 5.65 -12.28 28.45
N GLU A 604 4.57 -12.57 27.73
CA GLU A 604 4.60 -13.51 26.63
C GLU A 604 5.42 -12.97 25.47
N ASP A 605 6.18 -13.86 24.83
CA ASP A 605 6.98 -13.47 23.66
C ASP A 605 6.07 -13.18 22.44
N THR A 606 6.63 -12.48 21.45
CA THR A 606 5.90 -12.08 20.24
C THR A 606 5.46 -13.30 19.42
N ASN A 607 6.30 -14.34 19.34
CA ASN A 607 5.97 -15.56 18.60
C ASN A 607 4.72 -16.26 19.17
N ASP A 608 4.65 -16.46 20.48
CA ASP A 608 3.47 -17.09 21.09
C ASP A 608 2.22 -16.19 21.00
N THR A 609 2.39 -14.88 21.05
CA THR A 609 1.30 -13.90 20.88
C THR A 609 0.69 -14.00 19.47
N LYS A 610 1.51 -13.91 18.41
CA LYS A 610 1.08 -14.04 17.01
C LYS A 610 0.49 -15.42 16.74
N LEU A 611 1.15 -16.48 17.20
CA LEU A 611 0.68 -17.86 17.02
C LEU A 611 -0.68 -18.10 17.69
N ARG A 612 -0.93 -17.49 18.89
CA ARG A 612 -2.25 -17.56 19.52
C ARG A 612 -3.33 -16.96 18.65
N SER A 613 -3.11 -15.78 18.06
CA SER A 613 -4.07 -15.14 17.18
C SER A 613 -4.48 -16.04 16.01
N LEU A 614 -3.51 -16.68 15.34
CA LEU A 614 -3.76 -17.64 14.28
C LEU A 614 -4.58 -18.84 14.76
N VAL A 615 -4.17 -19.44 15.87
CA VAL A 615 -4.83 -20.64 16.43
C VAL A 615 -6.26 -20.32 16.87
N LEU A 616 -6.51 -19.17 17.49
CA LEU A 616 -7.87 -18.76 17.91
C LEU A 616 -8.78 -18.50 16.70
N SER A 617 -8.28 -17.91 15.63
CA SER A 617 -9.07 -17.69 14.41
C SER A 617 -9.54 -19.03 13.79
N PHE A 618 -8.65 -20.04 13.75
CA PHE A 618 -9.03 -21.38 13.29
C PHE A 618 -9.93 -22.16 14.26
N ALA A 619 -9.77 -21.97 15.56
CA ALA A 619 -10.68 -22.55 16.54
C ALA A 619 -12.11 -21.99 16.39
N LEU A 620 -12.23 -20.67 16.14
CA LEU A 620 -13.51 -20.05 15.84
C LEU A 620 -14.06 -20.51 14.48
N TYR A 621 -13.22 -20.65 13.45
CA TYR A 621 -13.63 -21.25 12.17
C TYR A 621 -14.15 -22.70 12.34
N ALA A 622 -13.47 -23.49 13.15
CA ALA A 622 -13.86 -24.87 13.46
C ALA A 622 -15.11 -24.97 14.38
N GLU A 623 -15.68 -23.84 14.78
CA GLU A 623 -16.86 -23.75 15.67
C GLU A 623 -16.63 -24.46 17.04
N ASP A 624 -15.37 -24.42 17.55
CA ASP A 624 -15.05 -24.96 18.87
C ASP A 624 -15.81 -24.22 19.98
N THR A 625 -16.76 -24.90 20.60
CA THR A 625 -17.67 -24.34 21.60
C THR A 625 -16.96 -23.98 22.89
N ALA A 626 -15.91 -24.71 23.27
CA ALA A 626 -15.13 -24.44 24.49
C ALA A 626 -14.36 -23.12 24.34
N THR A 627 -13.64 -22.94 23.23
CA THR A 627 -12.91 -21.69 22.90
C THR A 627 -13.86 -20.52 22.76
N THR A 628 -14.96 -20.67 21.99
CA THR A 628 -15.97 -19.64 21.81
C THR A 628 -16.53 -19.17 23.16
N SER A 629 -16.89 -20.11 24.05
CA SER A 629 -17.41 -19.77 25.37
C SER A 629 -16.36 -19.13 26.29
N ALA A 630 -15.09 -19.55 26.19
CA ALA A 630 -14.00 -18.96 26.98
C ALA A 630 -13.70 -17.51 26.55
N LEU A 631 -13.61 -17.25 25.25
CA LEU A 631 -13.38 -15.91 24.70
C LEU A 631 -14.55 -14.97 24.97
N ALA A 632 -15.81 -15.42 24.81
CA ALA A 632 -16.99 -14.61 25.05
C ALA A 632 -17.10 -14.10 26.50
N LYS A 633 -16.47 -14.77 27.49
CA LYS A 633 -16.38 -14.31 28.87
C LYS A 633 -15.46 -13.09 29.06
N GLU A 634 -14.53 -12.87 28.11
CA GLU A 634 -13.63 -11.71 28.11
C GLU A 634 -14.28 -10.46 27.51
N TRP A 635 -15.50 -10.57 27.02
CA TRP A 635 -16.27 -9.45 26.48
C TRP A 635 -16.36 -8.29 27.48
N ARG A 636 -16.20 -7.08 26.98
CA ARG A 636 -16.45 -5.82 27.70
C ARG A 636 -17.20 -4.89 26.76
N ASP A 637 -18.15 -4.11 27.27
CA ASP A 637 -18.87 -3.12 26.47
C ASP A 637 -17.94 -1.99 26.00
N ASP A 638 -16.93 -1.64 26.81
CA ASP A 638 -15.78 -0.85 26.38
C ASP A 638 -14.78 -1.78 25.69
N LEU A 639 -14.77 -1.76 24.36
CA LEU A 639 -13.90 -2.61 23.56
C LEU A 639 -12.41 -2.30 23.75
N GLY A 640 -12.06 -1.05 24.10
CA GLY A 640 -10.70 -0.65 24.44
C GLY A 640 -10.16 -1.30 25.72
N ALA A 641 -11.05 -1.77 26.61
CA ALA A 641 -10.68 -2.49 27.82
C ALA A 641 -10.40 -3.99 27.59
N ILE A 642 -10.67 -4.52 26.40
CA ILE A 642 -10.32 -5.89 26.01
C ILE A 642 -8.83 -5.92 25.62
N ASN A 643 -8.13 -6.98 26.05
CA ASN A 643 -6.73 -7.13 25.64
C ASN A 643 -6.60 -7.11 24.10
N PRO A 644 -5.77 -6.23 23.51
CA PRO A 644 -5.71 -6.04 22.08
C PRO A 644 -5.34 -7.31 21.30
N GLU A 645 -4.51 -8.18 21.87
CA GLU A 645 -4.04 -9.41 21.23
C GLU A 645 -5.12 -10.48 21.01
N ILE A 646 -6.28 -10.32 21.65
CA ILE A 646 -7.41 -11.26 21.53
C ILE A 646 -8.73 -10.55 21.23
N ARG A 647 -8.74 -9.22 21.09
CA ARG A 647 -9.97 -8.42 20.97
C ARG A 647 -10.83 -8.84 19.78
N SER A 648 -10.23 -8.98 18.61
CA SER A 648 -10.92 -9.47 17.41
C SER A 648 -11.58 -10.83 17.64
N ALA A 649 -10.85 -11.79 18.23
CA ALA A 649 -11.38 -13.11 18.57
C ALA A 649 -12.50 -13.07 19.63
N VAL A 650 -12.42 -12.15 20.60
CA VAL A 650 -13.47 -11.96 21.63
C VAL A 650 -14.75 -11.41 20.99
N ILE A 651 -14.63 -10.43 20.10
CA ILE A 651 -15.77 -9.85 19.38
C ILE A 651 -16.46 -10.92 18.52
N GLU A 652 -15.68 -11.68 17.75
CA GLU A 652 -16.21 -12.76 16.91
C GLU A 652 -16.84 -13.89 17.75
N ALA A 653 -16.21 -14.29 18.87
CA ALA A 653 -16.75 -15.30 19.75
C ALA A 653 -18.10 -14.88 20.37
N LYS A 654 -18.22 -13.62 20.80
CA LYS A 654 -19.47 -13.06 21.31
C LYS A 654 -20.56 -13.04 20.24
N PHE A 655 -20.21 -12.64 19.04
CA PHE A 655 -21.12 -12.63 17.88
C PHE A 655 -21.67 -14.03 17.57
N LYS A 656 -20.80 -15.03 17.51
CA LYS A 656 -21.17 -16.44 17.27
C LYS A 656 -22.02 -17.02 18.40
N GLN A 657 -21.65 -16.76 19.67
CA GLN A 657 -22.39 -17.24 20.82
C GLN A 657 -23.85 -16.75 20.83
N GLU A 658 -24.07 -15.52 20.43
CA GLU A 658 -25.38 -14.89 20.32
C GLU A 658 -26.09 -15.15 18.97
N LYS A 659 -25.53 -15.98 18.11
CA LYS A 659 -26.08 -16.31 16.78
C LYS A 659 -26.44 -15.05 15.98
N GLU A 660 -25.51 -14.11 15.94
CA GLU A 660 -25.66 -12.81 15.27
C GLU A 660 -26.76 -11.88 15.85
N ALA A 661 -27.29 -12.15 17.05
CA ALA A 661 -28.34 -11.31 17.63
C ALA A 661 -27.83 -9.89 17.96
N ASN A 662 -26.53 -9.74 18.24
CA ASN A 662 -25.89 -8.46 18.51
C ASN A 662 -25.32 -7.74 17.28
N PHE A 663 -25.64 -8.18 16.06
CA PHE A 663 -25.15 -7.58 14.82
C PHE A 663 -25.39 -6.06 14.77
N ASP A 664 -26.60 -5.63 15.09
CA ASP A 664 -26.97 -4.22 15.03
C ASP A 664 -26.19 -3.36 16.06
N TRP A 665 -25.84 -3.95 17.20
CA TRP A 665 -24.98 -3.28 18.18
C TRP A 665 -23.53 -3.14 17.65
N ILE A 666 -22.95 -4.22 17.12
CA ILE A 666 -21.60 -4.20 16.56
C ILE A 666 -21.52 -3.20 15.39
N LEU A 667 -22.54 -3.18 14.53
CA LEU A 667 -22.62 -2.23 13.43
C LEU A 667 -22.67 -0.77 13.95
N ALA A 668 -23.47 -0.50 15.00
CA ALA A 668 -23.52 0.83 15.59
C ALA A 668 -22.18 1.26 16.19
N GLN A 669 -21.43 0.34 16.82
CA GLN A 669 -20.08 0.62 17.30
C GLN A 669 -19.14 0.92 16.14
N TYR A 670 -19.16 0.11 15.07
CA TYR A 670 -18.34 0.36 13.87
C TYR A 670 -18.56 1.75 13.27
N GLN A 671 -19.83 2.21 13.24
CA GLN A 671 -20.19 3.52 12.70
C GLN A 671 -19.61 4.70 13.50
N THR A 672 -19.41 4.53 14.79
CA THR A 672 -19.00 5.60 15.71
C THR A 672 -17.57 5.48 16.24
N GLU A 673 -16.92 4.34 16.02
CA GLU A 673 -15.55 4.09 16.50
C GLU A 673 -14.53 4.94 15.74
N ALA A 674 -13.70 5.67 16.50
CA ALA A 674 -12.63 6.50 15.95
C ALA A 674 -11.28 5.78 15.92
N ASN A 675 -11.06 4.80 16.83
CA ASN A 675 -9.80 4.05 16.86
C ASN A 675 -9.71 3.10 15.65
N PRO A 676 -8.75 3.27 14.74
CA PRO A 676 -8.70 2.50 13.50
C PRO A 676 -8.54 0.99 13.71
N THR A 677 -7.81 0.56 14.74
CA THR A 677 -7.62 -0.87 15.07
C THR A 677 -8.92 -1.51 15.56
N ILE A 678 -9.63 -0.85 16.48
CA ILE A 678 -10.93 -1.37 16.99
C ILE A 678 -11.96 -1.39 15.86
N LYS A 679 -11.96 -0.37 15.01
CA LYS A 679 -12.85 -0.30 13.84
C LYS A 679 -12.59 -1.47 12.88
N SER A 680 -11.33 -1.83 12.65
CA SER A 680 -10.94 -3.00 11.85
C SER A 680 -11.42 -4.32 12.47
N ASP A 681 -11.26 -4.50 13.80
CA ASP A 681 -11.75 -5.68 14.53
C ASP A 681 -13.27 -5.86 14.39
N LEU A 682 -14.03 -4.76 14.49
CA LEU A 682 -15.48 -4.76 14.33
C LEU A 682 -15.89 -5.14 12.90
N LEU A 683 -15.22 -4.58 11.88
CA LEU A 683 -15.49 -4.89 10.48
C LEU A 683 -15.19 -6.36 10.17
N ALA A 684 -14.06 -6.88 10.64
CA ALA A 684 -13.70 -8.28 10.48
C ALA A 684 -14.77 -9.22 11.06
N CYS A 685 -15.32 -8.89 12.22
CA CYS A 685 -16.42 -9.64 12.82
C CYS A 685 -17.71 -9.56 11.98
N LEU A 686 -18.14 -8.34 11.60
CA LEU A 686 -19.35 -8.13 10.81
C LEU A 686 -19.37 -8.93 9.52
N THR A 687 -18.22 -9.00 8.85
CA THR A 687 -18.06 -9.73 7.56
C THR A 687 -18.12 -11.25 7.71
N THR A 688 -18.18 -11.80 8.92
CA THR A 688 -18.44 -13.25 9.16
C THR A 688 -19.93 -13.61 9.15
N ALA A 689 -20.84 -12.63 8.95
CA ALA A 689 -22.29 -12.85 8.97
C ALA A 689 -22.75 -13.91 7.96
N LYS A 690 -23.73 -14.73 8.38
CA LYS A 690 -24.30 -15.82 7.59
C LYS A 690 -25.81 -15.63 7.34
N THR A 691 -26.48 -14.78 8.10
CA THR A 691 -27.93 -14.59 7.97
C THR A 691 -28.29 -13.66 6.82
N PRO A 692 -29.32 -13.97 5.99
CA PRO A 692 -29.68 -13.12 4.84
C PRO A 692 -30.00 -11.67 5.22
N LYS A 693 -30.57 -11.44 6.42
CA LYS A 693 -30.87 -10.09 6.94
C LYS A 693 -29.58 -9.27 7.13
N ASN A 694 -28.58 -9.88 7.77
CA ASN A 694 -27.34 -9.19 8.07
C ASN A 694 -26.46 -9.02 6.82
N ILE A 695 -26.45 -10.03 5.92
CA ILE A 695 -25.80 -9.95 4.59
C ILE A 695 -26.33 -8.76 3.80
N LYS A 696 -27.67 -8.57 3.77
CA LYS A 696 -28.25 -7.41 3.09
C LYS A 696 -27.72 -6.09 3.66
N LYS A 697 -27.67 -5.96 5.00
CA LYS A 697 -27.14 -4.76 5.65
C LYS A 697 -25.67 -4.48 5.29
N LEU A 698 -24.85 -5.52 5.18
CA LEU A 698 -23.44 -5.38 4.79
C LEU A 698 -23.29 -4.93 3.34
N LEU A 699 -24.11 -5.45 2.42
CA LEU A 699 -24.15 -4.99 1.04
C LEU A 699 -24.65 -3.53 0.96
N ASP A 700 -25.70 -3.18 1.75
CA ASP A 700 -26.19 -1.79 1.82
C ASP A 700 -25.12 -0.82 2.36
N LEU A 701 -24.09 -1.28 3.13
CA LEU A 701 -22.96 -0.44 3.60
C LEU A 701 -22.01 -0.06 2.46
N LEU A 702 -21.88 -0.88 1.42
CA LEU A 702 -21.05 -0.56 0.25
C LEU A 702 -21.53 0.71 -0.49
N GLU A 703 -22.77 1.14 -0.26
CA GLU A 703 -23.35 2.35 -0.85
C GLU A 703 -23.38 3.54 0.15
N GLN A 704 -22.67 3.43 1.29
CA GLN A 704 -22.72 4.43 2.35
C GLN A 704 -21.31 4.97 2.67
N PRO A 705 -20.74 5.86 1.83
CA PRO A 705 -19.38 6.37 2.00
C PRO A 705 -19.17 7.18 3.29
N ALA A 706 -20.24 7.67 3.91
CA ALA A 706 -20.17 8.30 5.23
C ALA A 706 -19.88 7.31 6.38
N ILE A 707 -20.09 5.99 6.15
CA ILE A 707 -19.86 4.93 7.13
C ILE A 707 -18.63 4.12 6.77
N VAL A 708 -18.60 3.59 5.54
CA VAL A 708 -17.45 2.89 4.96
C VAL A 708 -16.72 3.89 4.08
N ARG A 709 -15.65 4.44 4.60
CA ARG A 709 -14.86 5.45 3.87
C ARG A 709 -14.36 4.91 2.52
N PRO A 710 -14.18 5.74 1.50
CA PRO A 710 -13.76 5.29 0.18
C PRO A 710 -12.54 4.37 0.20
N GLN A 711 -11.49 4.70 0.98
CA GLN A 711 -10.30 3.86 1.11
C GLN A 711 -10.55 2.49 1.76
N ASP A 712 -11.60 2.36 2.58
CA ASP A 712 -11.93 1.10 3.28
C ASP A 712 -12.91 0.24 2.48
N HIS A 713 -13.49 0.77 1.39
CA HIS A 713 -14.51 0.11 0.59
C HIS A 713 -13.99 -1.19 -0.03
N ILE A 714 -12.77 -1.19 -0.59
CA ILE A 714 -12.16 -2.38 -1.19
C ILE A 714 -11.94 -3.49 -0.14
N TYR A 715 -11.64 -3.15 1.11
CA TYR A 715 -11.44 -4.15 2.18
C TYR A 715 -12.75 -4.79 2.60
N LEU A 716 -13.82 -4.01 2.73
CA LEU A 716 -15.16 -4.56 2.97
C LEU A 716 -15.58 -5.45 1.80
N TYR A 717 -15.43 -4.98 0.56
CA TYR A 717 -15.75 -5.73 -0.64
C TYR A 717 -14.99 -7.08 -0.71
N ALA A 718 -13.68 -7.05 -0.48
CA ALA A 718 -12.82 -8.24 -0.47
C ALA A 718 -13.23 -9.24 0.62
N SER A 719 -13.57 -8.74 1.82
CA SER A 719 -14.00 -9.56 2.95
C SER A 719 -15.37 -10.22 2.69
N LEU A 720 -16.28 -9.49 2.07
CA LEU A 720 -17.58 -10.04 1.63
C LEU A 720 -17.40 -11.12 0.55
N LEU A 721 -16.48 -10.93 -0.39
CA LEU A 721 -16.15 -11.97 -1.37
C LEU A 721 -15.47 -13.20 -0.75
N ALA A 722 -14.74 -13.03 0.36
CA ALA A 722 -14.08 -14.13 1.06
C ALA A 722 -15.06 -15.00 1.85
N ASN A 723 -16.20 -14.45 2.28
CA ASN A 723 -17.24 -15.16 3.00
C ASN A 723 -18.16 -15.90 2.01
N PHE A 724 -18.24 -17.21 2.13
CA PHE A 724 -19.04 -18.07 1.25
C PHE A 724 -20.52 -17.68 1.16
N TRP A 725 -21.09 -17.18 2.26
CA TRP A 725 -22.53 -16.81 2.30
C TRP A 725 -22.84 -15.50 1.61
N THR A 726 -21.83 -14.66 1.37
CA THR A 726 -21.99 -13.34 0.75
C THR A 726 -21.45 -13.28 -0.67
N THR A 727 -20.57 -14.22 -1.08
CA THR A 727 -19.81 -14.17 -2.36
C THR A 727 -20.72 -13.92 -3.58
N GLU A 728 -21.80 -14.66 -3.75
CA GLU A 728 -22.69 -14.58 -4.92
C GLU A 728 -23.36 -13.19 -5.01
N GLN A 729 -23.89 -12.70 -3.88
CA GLN A 729 -24.53 -11.40 -3.82
C GLN A 729 -23.52 -10.26 -4.04
N THR A 730 -22.28 -10.44 -3.57
CA THR A 730 -21.21 -9.45 -3.75
C THR A 730 -20.74 -9.38 -5.20
N PHE A 731 -20.65 -10.50 -5.91
CA PHE A 731 -20.44 -10.51 -7.36
C PHE A 731 -21.55 -9.75 -8.10
N ALA A 732 -22.81 -10.06 -7.79
CA ALA A 732 -23.95 -9.39 -8.42
C ALA A 732 -23.96 -7.88 -8.14
N TRP A 733 -23.60 -7.49 -6.90
CA TRP A 733 -23.49 -6.09 -6.52
C TRP A 733 -22.39 -5.38 -7.35
N CYS A 734 -21.19 -5.93 -7.46
CA CYS A 734 -20.08 -5.35 -8.23
C CYS A 734 -20.49 -5.10 -9.70
N TYR A 735 -21.10 -6.09 -10.34
CA TYR A 735 -21.50 -5.96 -11.77
C TYR A 735 -22.58 -4.91 -11.98
N SER A 736 -23.48 -4.71 -11.02
CA SER A 736 -24.57 -3.73 -11.12
C SER A 736 -24.17 -2.32 -10.66
N HIS A 737 -23.08 -2.17 -9.88
CA HIS A 737 -22.65 -0.89 -9.28
C HIS A 737 -21.27 -0.45 -9.77
N TRP A 738 -20.79 -0.96 -10.92
CA TRP A 738 -19.47 -0.63 -11.44
C TRP A 738 -19.24 0.87 -11.63
N ASP A 739 -20.25 1.56 -12.19
CA ASP A 739 -20.17 3.01 -12.37
C ASP A 739 -20.12 3.77 -11.03
N TYR A 740 -20.77 3.23 -9.99
CA TYR A 740 -20.69 3.79 -8.65
C TYR A 740 -19.28 3.62 -8.06
N ILE A 741 -18.66 2.46 -8.25
CA ILE A 741 -17.25 2.22 -7.82
C ILE A 741 -16.34 3.26 -8.44
N TYR A 742 -16.50 3.61 -9.72
CA TYR A 742 -15.74 4.68 -10.38
C TYR A 742 -15.90 6.06 -9.71
N THR A 743 -17.02 6.31 -9.04
CA THR A 743 -17.22 7.59 -8.32
C THR A 743 -16.56 7.63 -6.94
N LEU A 744 -16.19 6.47 -6.39
CA LEU A 744 -15.61 6.34 -5.05
C LEU A 744 -14.10 6.28 -5.07
N THR A 745 -13.54 5.68 -6.11
CA THR A 745 -12.12 5.33 -6.18
C THR A 745 -11.41 6.19 -7.21
N SER A 746 -10.11 6.31 -7.08
CA SER A 746 -9.26 6.82 -8.13
C SER A 746 -9.03 5.78 -9.22
N ASP A 747 -8.50 6.21 -10.36
CA ASP A 747 -8.05 5.29 -11.43
C ASP A 747 -7.03 4.26 -10.91
N LYS A 748 -6.30 4.60 -9.84
CA LYS A 748 -5.27 3.77 -9.22
C LYS A 748 -5.81 2.49 -8.57
N SER A 749 -7.04 2.52 -8.04
CA SER A 749 -7.61 1.39 -7.29
C SER A 749 -8.63 0.56 -8.05
N MET A 750 -8.99 0.97 -9.28
CA MET A 750 -10.01 0.27 -10.06
C MET A 750 -9.61 -1.16 -10.44
N ASP A 751 -8.34 -1.39 -10.74
CA ASP A 751 -7.84 -2.71 -11.10
C ASP A 751 -7.83 -3.68 -9.91
N ASP A 752 -7.79 -3.20 -8.66
CA ASP A 752 -7.93 -4.02 -7.45
C ASP A 752 -9.28 -4.75 -7.41
N TYR A 753 -10.36 -4.10 -7.83
CA TYR A 753 -11.67 -4.76 -7.90
C TYR A 753 -11.68 -5.91 -8.90
N VAL A 754 -10.99 -5.76 -10.04
CA VAL A 754 -10.81 -6.84 -11.01
C VAL A 754 -10.04 -7.99 -10.37
N ARG A 755 -8.90 -7.70 -9.74
CA ARG A 755 -8.01 -8.70 -9.11
C ARG A 755 -8.69 -9.46 -7.98
N VAL A 756 -9.32 -8.72 -7.06
CA VAL A 756 -10.00 -9.30 -5.89
C VAL A 756 -11.20 -10.15 -6.33
N THR A 757 -11.96 -9.69 -7.32
CA THR A 757 -13.10 -10.44 -7.88
C THR A 757 -12.60 -11.73 -8.55
N ALA A 758 -11.59 -11.65 -9.43
CA ALA A 758 -10.98 -12.79 -10.09
C ALA A 758 -10.48 -13.85 -9.11
N ALA A 759 -9.85 -13.40 -8.01
CA ALA A 759 -9.30 -14.28 -6.96
C ALA A 759 -10.37 -15.15 -6.26
N ARG A 760 -11.66 -14.83 -6.41
CA ARG A 760 -12.77 -15.56 -5.74
C ARG A 760 -13.65 -16.38 -6.69
N VAL A 761 -13.36 -16.37 -7.97
CA VAL A 761 -14.05 -17.25 -8.96
C VAL A 761 -13.66 -18.71 -8.70
N ARG A 762 -14.64 -19.58 -8.52
CA ARG A 762 -14.48 -21.02 -8.13
C ARG A 762 -15.20 -21.98 -9.06
N THR A 763 -16.09 -21.51 -9.92
CA THR A 763 -16.89 -22.32 -10.84
C THR A 763 -16.83 -21.77 -12.26
N MET A 764 -17.11 -22.63 -13.25
CA MET A 764 -17.23 -22.20 -14.66
C MET A 764 -18.31 -21.13 -14.85
N ALA A 765 -19.46 -21.25 -14.17
CA ALA A 765 -20.53 -20.28 -14.27
C ALA A 765 -20.15 -18.91 -13.73
N GLU A 766 -19.36 -18.83 -12.65
CA GLU A 766 -18.80 -17.58 -12.14
C GLU A 766 -17.76 -17.00 -13.12
N SER A 767 -16.92 -17.86 -13.71
CA SER A 767 -15.94 -17.49 -14.73
C SER A 767 -16.61 -16.86 -15.96
N ASP A 768 -17.66 -17.49 -16.49
CA ASP A 768 -18.40 -16.99 -17.64
C ASP A 768 -19.03 -15.61 -17.33
N ARG A 769 -19.57 -15.43 -16.13
CA ARG A 769 -20.14 -14.12 -15.71
C ARG A 769 -19.05 -13.05 -15.57
N PHE A 770 -17.90 -13.42 -14.98
CA PHE A 770 -16.75 -12.52 -14.83
C PHE A 770 -16.29 -12.00 -16.20
N PHE A 771 -16.03 -12.88 -17.16
CA PHE A 771 -15.53 -12.48 -18.47
C PHE A 771 -16.59 -11.77 -19.32
N ASN A 772 -17.85 -12.18 -19.25
CA ASN A 772 -18.94 -11.45 -19.93
C ASN A 772 -19.05 -10.00 -19.46
N PHE A 773 -18.63 -9.69 -18.26
CA PHE A 773 -18.64 -8.33 -17.72
C PHE A 773 -17.32 -7.58 -17.96
N PHE A 774 -16.18 -8.17 -17.57
CA PHE A 774 -14.89 -7.46 -17.57
C PHE A 774 -14.22 -7.40 -18.94
N ASP A 775 -14.40 -8.37 -19.82
CA ASP A 775 -13.83 -8.32 -21.18
C ASP A 775 -14.34 -7.12 -22.01
N LEU A 776 -15.54 -6.61 -21.71
CA LEU A 776 -16.07 -5.39 -22.30
C LEU A 776 -15.35 -4.11 -21.85
N LYS A 777 -14.48 -4.21 -20.86
CA LYS A 777 -13.73 -3.09 -20.26
C LYS A 777 -12.24 -3.11 -20.62
N LYS A 778 -11.81 -4.03 -21.48
CA LYS A 778 -10.40 -4.15 -21.92
C LYS A 778 -9.88 -2.96 -22.73
N ASP A 779 -10.75 -2.10 -23.23
CA ASP A 779 -10.33 -0.89 -23.92
C ASP A 779 -9.78 0.17 -22.96
N ASP A 780 -10.08 0.05 -21.65
CA ASP A 780 -9.51 0.87 -20.60
C ASP A 780 -8.07 0.43 -20.28
N PRO A 781 -7.04 1.28 -20.51
CA PRO A 781 -5.65 0.93 -20.27
C PRO A 781 -5.36 0.58 -18.80
N SER A 782 -6.07 1.19 -17.84
CA SER A 782 -5.89 0.94 -16.40
C SER A 782 -6.35 -0.47 -15.98
N LEU A 783 -7.30 -1.08 -16.71
CA LEU A 783 -7.89 -2.38 -16.37
C LEU A 783 -7.36 -3.54 -17.22
N ARG A 784 -6.88 -3.25 -18.43
CA ARG A 784 -6.51 -4.26 -19.45
C ARG A 784 -5.62 -5.35 -18.89
N ARG A 785 -4.52 -4.98 -18.21
CA ARG A 785 -3.55 -5.95 -17.66
C ARG A 785 -4.18 -6.85 -16.60
N SER A 786 -4.92 -6.29 -15.66
CA SER A 786 -5.56 -7.06 -14.58
C SER A 786 -6.61 -8.03 -15.13
N ILE A 787 -7.33 -7.66 -16.19
CA ILE A 787 -8.27 -8.55 -16.88
C ILE A 787 -7.52 -9.69 -17.61
N ASP A 788 -6.42 -9.39 -18.31
CA ASP A 788 -5.63 -10.40 -19.01
C ASP A 788 -4.99 -11.41 -18.04
N VAL A 789 -4.47 -10.94 -16.90
CA VAL A 789 -3.96 -11.81 -15.83
C VAL A 789 -5.08 -12.65 -15.22
N ALA A 790 -6.28 -12.09 -15.04
CA ALA A 790 -7.44 -12.80 -14.51
C ALA A 790 -7.81 -14.02 -15.37
N HIS A 791 -7.68 -13.97 -16.69
CA HIS A 791 -7.92 -15.13 -17.56
C HIS A 791 -7.05 -16.33 -17.17
N THR A 792 -5.79 -16.09 -16.92
CA THR A 792 -4.83 -17.16 -16.57
C THR A 792 -4.97 -17.62 -15.13
N ASP A 793 -5.21 -16.71 -14.20
CA ASP A 793 -5.42 -17.03 -12.78
C ASP A 793 -6.69 -17.86 -12.56
N ILE A 794 -7.82 -17.44 -13.14
CA ILE A 794 -9.09 -18.17 -13.04
C ILE A 794 -8.97 -19.56 -13.67
N ALA A 795 -8.38 -19.66 -14.87
CA ALA A 795 -8.20 -20.94 -15.54
C ALA A 795 -7.33 -21.92 -14.72
N ALA A 796 -6.22 -21.42 -14.16
CA ALA A 796 -5.33 -22.21 -13.31
C ALA A 796 -6.04 -22.68 -12.04
N ARG A 797 -6.84 -21.81 -11.40
CA ARG A 797 -7.59 -22.13 -10.18
C ARG A 797 -8.70 -23.16 -10.44
N LEU A 798 -9.48 -22.97 -11.51
CA LEU A 798 -10.57 -23.90 -11.85
C LEU A 798 -10.02 -25.30 -12.17
N ARG A 799 -8.89 -25.37 -12.90
CA ARG A 799 -8.21 -26.64 -13.13
C ARG A 799 -7.75 -27.27 -11.81
N TRP A 800 -7.05 -26.52 -10.94
CA TRP A 800 -6.60 -26.99 -9.64
C TRP A 800 -7.75 -27.53 -8.78
N ILE A 801 -8.87 -26.82 -8.72
CA ILE A 801 -10.07 -27.27 -8.00
C ILE A 801 -10.59 -28.56 -8.61
N HIS A 802 -10.74 -28.62 -9.95
CA HIS A 802 -11.21 -29.81 -10.63
C HIS A 802 -10.34 -31.03 -10.37
N ASP A 803 -9.03 -30.89 -10.53
CA ASP A 803 -8.08 -32.00 -10.49
C ASP A 803 -7.91 -32.56 -9.07
N ASP A 804 -7.93 -31.69 -8.03
CA ASP A 804 -7.62 -32.09 -6.66
C ASP A 804 -8.84 -32.34 -5.77
N THR A 805 -10.05 -31.97 -6.18
CA THR A 805 -11.27 -32.12 -5.35
C THR A 805 -11.44 -33.59 -4.86
N ALA A 806 -11.33 -34.59 -5.74
CA ALA A 806 -11.51 -35.98 -5.35
C ALA A 806 -10.45 -36.43 -4.33
N ALA A 807 -9.20 -36.01 -4.51
CA ALA A 807 -8.10 -36.35 -3.61
C ALA A 807 -8.24 -35.74 -2.22
N VAL A 808 -8.68 -34.45 -2.15
CA VAL A 808 -8.95 -33.76 -0.90
C VAL A 808 -10.16 -34.35 -0.17
N GLN A 809 -11.27 -34.52 -0.88
CA GLN A 809 -12.49 -35.11 -0.30
C GLN A 809 -12.31 -36.52 0.20
N ALA A 810 -11.49 -37.33 -0.51
CA ALA A 810 -11.18 -38.67 -0.05
C ALA A 810 -10.50 -38.68 1.33
N ARG A 811 -9.60 -37.73 1.60
CA ARG A 811 -8.92 -37.61 2.90
C ARG A 811 -9.83 -37.03 3.98
N LEU A 812 -10.75 -36.17 3.62
CA LEU A 812 -11.73 -35.63 4.56
C LEU A 812 -12.76 -36.67 5.01
N LYS A 813 -12.96 -37.79 4.27
CA LYS A 813 -13.89 -38.86 4.67
C LYS A 813 -13.52 -39.50 5.99
N ASP A 814 -12.23 -39.51 6.33
CA ASP A 814 -11.72 -40.14 7.55
C ASP A 814 -11.93 -39.28 8.82
N PHE A 815 -12.38 -38.02 8.63
CA PHE A 815 -12.75 -37.07 9.68
C PHE A 815 -14.28 -36.91 9.72
#